data_99b773cb9eb873f9d9e8c83b7006982b
#
_entry.id   99b773cb9eb873f9d9e8c83b7006982b
#
_cell.length_a   1.000
_cell.length_b   1.000
_cell.length_c   1.000
_cell.angle_alpha   90.00
_cell.angle_beta   90.00
_cell.angle_gamma   90.00
#
_symmetry.space_group_name_H-M   'P 1'
#
loop_
_entity.id
_entity.type
_entity.pdbx_description
1 polymer ?
#
loop_
_entity_poly.entity_id
_entity_poly.type
_entity_poly.pdbx_seq_one_letter_code
_entity_poly.pdbx_strand_id
1 'polypeptide(L)'
;MASGSSVAQTWISSFPTPSPSRPLRDPQRADDEGIEIHGGSTGGGGGEFSFSIGDGVAEAGVFLTWKDLSVSVAARRVGAVSILHDVTGYANPGEILAIMGPSGCGKSTLLDALAGRLGSGMTQKGDILINGQKQKLAFGTSAYVTQDDVLMTTLTVREAVCYSAQLQLPDSMSTPAKRARAEATMREMGLAAAMDTRIGGGLDSAAAYHVVHRIARLARRERMTVVAAVHQPGSEVFDLFDRLCLLAYGSTVFFGPAPAAAEFFASNGFACLSLRNPSDHYLRTINKDFDTDKEEEELEPNSRSASEAIEILVKAYRSSLNSQQAIEQIAKIKDQLLGTERSLGEEEESSKLHDSVTGAHKKILCEHVHGYYWLRFAVYIALCLCLGTIFYDVGHSFGSIQARVSMLMFIAAFLTFMAIGGFPSFVEDMKIFGRERLNGHYGATAFTIANTLSAAPYLALISVIPGALAYYLVGLRSSPEHFLYFVLVLFMCMMLVEGLMMIVASVVPDFLMGIITGAGIQGVMMLNGGFFRLPHDLPKPVWRYPVYYISFHKYANQGFYKNEFLGMVFPSAGGNGTVTGEEVLRDVWQVEMGYSKWVDLGILFGMAVLYRLMFLGIVKLAEKVKPKIKSLMAMPPEMENHVGV
;
A
#
# COMPACT_ATOMS: atom_id res chain seq x y z
N MET A 1 25.78 -34.58 19.40
CA MET A 1 24.83 -35.53 19.98
C MET A 1 23.45 -34.85 20.04
N ALA A 2 22.53 -35.45 19.36
CA ALA A 2 21.07 -35.43 19.49
C ALA A 2 20.35 -34.06 19.31
N SER A 3 19.75 -33.79 18.19
CA SER A 3 18.40 -34.15 17.71
C SER A 3 17.29 -33.52 18.55
N GLY A 4 16.61 -32.55 18.02
CA GLY A 4 15.41 -31.94 18.55
C GLY A 4 14.41 -31.66 17.44
N SER A 5 13.38 -32.41 17.39
CA SER A 5 12.27 -32.51 16.46
C SER A 5 11.35 -31.27 16.44
N SER A 6 10.96 -30.92 15.22
CA SER A 6 9.80 -30.14 14.81
C SER A 6 8.50 -30.64 15.44
N VAL A 7 7.69 -29.74 16.01
CA VAL A 7 6.27 -29.99 16.32
C VAL A 7 5.45 -28.92 15.59
N ALA A 8 4.89 -29.33 14.46
CA ALA A 8 3.81 -28.64 13.79
C ALA A 8 2.50 -29.00 14.54
N GLN A 9 1.86 -28.02 15.18
CA GLN A 9 0.51 -28.21 15.72
C GLN A 9 -0.52 -27.78 14.68
N THR A 10 -1.17 -28.80 14.10
CA THR A 10 -2.35 -28.70 13.26
C THR A 10 -3.57 -28.48 14.14
N TRP A 11 -4.26 -27.36 14.00
CA TRP A 11 -5.60 -27.17 14.57
C TRP A 11 -6.64 -27.58 13.53
N ILE A 12 -7.26 -28.73 13.72
CA ILE A 12 -8.45 -29.17 13.01
C ILE A 12 -9.65 -28.72 13.84
N SER A 13 -10.42 -27.76 13.34
CA SER A 13 -11.77 -27.48 13.83
C SER A 13 -12.78 -28.22 12.96
N SER A 14 -13.46 -29.18 13.56
CA SER A 14 -14.56 -29.95 12.98
C SER A 14 -15.80 -29.06 12.80
N PHE A 15 -16.25 -28.89 11.54
CA PHE A 15 -17.59 -28.43 11.23
C PHE A 15 -18.44 -29.62 10.74
N PRO A 16 -19.75 -29.66 11.04
CA PRO A 16 -20.61 -30.78 10.68
C PRO A 16 -20.91 -30.81 9.19
N THR A 17 -20.83 -31.99 8.61
CA THR A 17 -21.20 -32.30 7.24
C THR A 17 -22.71 -32.15 7.01
N PRO A 18 -23.18 -31.49 5.96
CA PRO A 18 -24.57 -31.58 5.52
C PRO A 18 -24.82 -32.86 4.72
N SER A 19 -25.97 -33.47 5.01
CA SER A 19 -26.50 -34.69 4.39
C SER A 19 -26.73 -34.56 2.88
N PRO A 20 -26.72 -35.66 2.13
CA PRO A 20 -26.81 -35.63 0.65
C PRO A 20 -28.25 -35.37 0.19
N SER A 21 -28.46 -34.30 -0.55
CA SER A 21 -29.71 -34.01 -1.24
C SER A 21 -29.65 -34.48 -2.68
N ARG A 22 -30.65 -35.27 -3.05
CA ARG A 22 -31.25 -35.71 -4.31
C ARG A 22 -30.60 -35.30 -5.64
N PRO A 23 -30.58 -36.18 -6.64
CA PRO A 23 -30.06 -35.92 -7.98
C PRO A 23 -30.98 -35.00 -8.77
N LEU A 24 -30.35 -34.01 -9.43
CA LEU A 24 -30.99 -33.13 -10.40
C LEU A 24 -31.22 -33.85 -11.71
N ARG A 25 -32.44 -33.75 -12.22
CA ARG A 25 -32.91 -34.20 -13.52
C ARG A 25 -32.19 -33.46 -14.65
N ASP A 26 -31.77 -34.22 -15.66
CA ASP A 26 -31.42 -33.72 -17.00
C ASP A 26 -32.55 -32.91 -17.61
N PRO A 27 -32.27 -31.78 -18.24
CA PRO A 27 -33.14 -31.22 -19.25
C PRO A 27 -32.57 -31.52 -20.65
N GLN A 28 -33.14 -32.55 -21.29
CA GLN A 28 -33.06 -32.69 -22.74
C GLN A 28 -34.01 -31.70 -23.41
N ARG A 29 -33.52 -31.13 -24.52
CA ARG A 29 -34.22 -30.64 -25.72
C ARG A 29 -35.43 -29.72 -25.51
N ALA A 30 -35.29 -28.50 -25.94
CA ALA A 30 -36.38 -27.75 -26.56
C ALA A 30 -35.84 -26.99 -27.78
N ASP A 31 -36.57 -27.15 -28.80
CA ASP A 31 -36.46 -26.91 -30.22
C ASP A 31 -36.26 -25.42 -30.60
N ASP A 32 -35.64 -25.25 -31.79
CA ASP A 32 -35.70 -24.10 -32.68
C ASP A 32 -37.14 -23.58 -32.83
N GLU A 33 -37.40 -22.36 -32.48
CA GLU A 33 -38.46 -21.54 -33.10
C GLU A 33 -37.90 -20.14 -33.39
N GLY A 34 -37.77 -19.87 -34.67
CA GLY A 34 -37.45 -18.57 -35.24
C GLY A 34 -38.57 -17.56 -34.94
N ILE A 35 -38.18 -16.41 -34.42
CA ILE A 35 -39.05 -15.25 -34.37
C ILE A 35 -38.58 -14.25 -35.42
N GLU A 36 -39.33 -14.18 -36.51
CA GLU A 36 -39.32 -13.07 -37.45
C GLU A 36 -39.83 -11.82 -36.76
N ILE A 37 -39.02 -10.77 -36.72
CA ILE A 37 -39.44 -9.44 -36.27
C ILE A 37 -39.65 -8.58 -37.52
N HIS A 38 -40.92 -8.30 -37.82
CA HIS A 38 -41.34 -7.28 -38.76
C HIS A 38 -40.80 -5.90 -38.39
N GLY A 39 -40.30 -5.19 -39.40
CA GLY A 39 -39.83 -3.82 -39.30
C GLY A 39 -40.96 -2.83 -38.99
N GLY A 40 -40.69 -1.95 -38.04
CA GLY A 40 -41.42 -0.75 -37.76
C GLY A 40 -40.43 0.38 -37.55
N SER A 41 -40.28 1.21 -38.58
CA SER A 41 -39.48 2.45 -38.57
C SER A 41 -40.09 3.47 -37.66
N THR A 42 -39.38 3.86 -36.57
CA THR A 42 -39.49 5.22 -36.05
C THR A 42 -38.13 5.61 -35.43
N GLY A 43 -37.64 6.76 -35.86
CA GLY A 43 -36.32 7.29 -35.53
C GLY A 43 -36.13 7.61 -34.05
N GLY A 44 -34.93 7.34 -33.60
CA GLY A 44 -34.45 7.75 -32.28
C GLY A 44 -32.94 7.48 -32.22
N GLY A 45 -32.16 8.56 -32.30
CA GLY A 45 -30.68 8.50 -32.39
C GLY A 45 -30.02 7.66 -31.31
N GLY A 46 -29.49 6.54 -31.71
CA GLY A 46 -28.51 5.80 -30.95
C GLY A 46 -27.15 6.46 -31.13
N GLY A 47 -26.84 7.43 -30.29
CA GLY A 47 -25.47 7.95 -30.21
C GLY A 47 -24.58 6.85 -29.66
N GLU A 48 -23.76 6.26 -30.51
CA GLU A 48 -22.56 5.56 -30.07
C GLU A 48 -21.70 6.58 -29.32
N PHE A 49 -21.71 6.52 -27.98
CA PHE A 49 -20.76 7.24 -27.17
C PHE A 49 -19.37 6.60 -27.34
N SER A 50 -18.68 6.96 -28.39
CA SER A 50 -17.22 6.79 -28.46
C SER A 50 -16.62 7.87 -27.57
N PHE A 51 -16.23 7.52 -26.38
CA PHE A 51 -15.58 8.42 -25.46
C PHE A 51 -14.08 8.48 -25.79
N SER A 52 -13.69 9.53 -26.51
CA SER A 52 -12.30 9.93 -26.69
C SER A 52 -11.80 10.54 -25.38
N ILE A 53 -10.75 9.98 -24.80
CA ILE A 53 -10.02 10.59 -23.68
C ILE A 53 -9.33 11.82 -24.24
N GLY A 54 -9.83 13.02 -23.93
CA GLY A 54 -9.21 14.31 -24.25
C GLY A 54 -8.83 14.46 -25.72
N ASP A 55 -9.61 15.19 -26.50
CA ASP A 55 -9.34 15.50 -27.92
C ASP A 55 -7.93 16.08 -28.09
N GLY A 56 -6.97 15.22 -28.42
CA GLY A 56 -5.61 15.60 -28.78
C GLY A 56 -4.46 14.68 -28.34
N VAL A 57 -4.67 13.77 -27.37
CA VAL A 57 -3.61 12.85 -26.89
C VAL A 57 -3.93 11.38 -27.20
N ALA A 58 -5.17 11.05 -27.55
CA ALA A 58 -5.64 9.67 -27.74
C ALA A 58 -5.23 9.01 -29.08
N GLU A 59 -4.64 9.73 -30.03
CA GLU A 59 -4.23 9.12 -31.32
C GLU A 59 -2.85 8.47 -31.31
N ALA A 60 -1.95 8.87 -30.43
CA ALA A 60 -0.60 8.30 -30.36
C ALA A 60 -0.40 7.61 -29.00
N GLY A 61 -0.61 6.29 -28.92
CA GLY A 61 -0.31 5.52 -27.72
C GLY A 61 1.13 5.69 -27.22
N VAL A 62 1.48 5.15 -26.06
CA VAL A 62 2.78 5.31 -25.42
C VAL A 62 3.77 4.27 -25.93
N PHE A 63 4.86 4.68 -26.56
CA PHE A 63 5.99 3.82 -26.91
C PHE A 63 6.98 3.75 -25.74
N LEU A 64 7.33 2.55 -25.34
CA LEU A 64 8.35 2.30 -24.32
C LEU A 64 9.56 1.65 -24.97
N THR A 65 10.75 2.25 -24.84
CA THR A 65 11.99 1.69 -25.37
C THR A 65 13.08 1.67 -24.30
N TRP A 66 13.92 0.65 -24.32
CA TRP A 66 15.08 0.56 -23.45
C TRP A 66 16.28 0.01 -24.21
N LYS A 67 17.47 0.54 -23.90
CA LYS A 67 18.70 0.19 -24.56
C LYS A 67 19.80 -0.06 -23.53
N ASP A 68 20.54 -1.17 -23.71
CA ASP A 68 21.70 -1.55 -22.91
C ASP A 68 21.41 -1.52 -21.41
N LEU A 69 20.20 -1.99 -21.02
CA LEU A 69 19.72 -1.94 -19.65
C LEU A 69 20.41 -3.00 -18.81
N SER A 70 21.23 -2.57 -17.86
CA SER A 70 21.91 -3.42 -16.90
C SER A 70 21.49 -3.01 -15.49
N VAL A 71 21.19 -4.00 -14.63
CA VAL A 71 20.81 -3.78 -13.23
C VAL A 71 21.70 -4.63 -12.35
N SER A 72 22.32 -3.99 -11.35
CA SER A 72 23.16 -4.65 -10.35
C SER A 72 22.74 -4.32 -8.93
N VAL A 73 22.98 -5.25 -8.01
CA VAL A 73 22.71 -5.11 -6.57
C VAL A 73 24.04 -5.08 -5.81
N ALA A 74 24.18 -4.15 -4.87
CA ALA A 74 25.34 -4.10 -3.99
C ALA A 74 25.24 -5.22 -2.93
N ALA A 75 26.08 -6.24 -3.02
CA ALA A 75 26.16 -7.32 -2.03
C ALA A 75 27.32 -7.04 -1.05
N ARG A 76 27.02 -7.01 0.26
CA ARG A 76 27.97 -6.65 1.34
C ARG A 76 29.26 -7.49 1.41
N ARG A 77 29.32 -8.68 0.78
CA ARG A 77 30.46 -9.61 0.86
C ARG A 77 31.13 -9.99 -0.47
N VAL A 78 30.46 -9.74 -1.62
CA VAL A 78 30.89 -10.26 -2.93
C VAL A 78 31.08 -9.17 -3.99
N GLY A 79 30.87 -7.89 -3.63
CA GLY A 79 30.85 -6.81 -4.61
C GLY A 79 29.48 -6.65 -5.28
N ALA A 80 29.41 -5.91 -6.36
CA ALA A 80 28.16 -5.71 -7.10
C ALA A 80 27.82 -6.96 -7.92
N VAL A 81 26.67 -7.58 -7.64
CA VAL A 81 26.14 -8.71 -8.42
C VAL A 81 25.21 -8.14 -9.48
N SER A 82 25.50 -8.41 -10.76
CA SER A 82 24.63 -8.02 -11.88
C SER A 82 23.48 -9.00 -12.02
N ILE A 83 22.25 -8.47 -12.11
CA ILE A 83 21.01 -9.25 -12.30
C ILE A 83 20.57 -9.21 -13.76
N LEU A 84 20.75 -8.05 -14.45
CA LEU A 84 20.45 -7.90 -15.88
C LEU A 84 21.71 -7.41 -16.61
N HIS A 85 21.94 -7.97 -17.80
CA HIS A 85 23.10 -7.72 -18.63
C HIS A 85 22.67 -7.20 -20.00
N ASP A 86 22.80 -5.89 -20.23
CA ASP A 86 22.65 -5.21 -21.53
C ASP A 86 21.36 -5.59 -22.28
N VAL A 87 20.22 -5.63 -21.54
CA VAL A 87 18.91 -5.97 -22.10
C VAL A 87 18.41 -4.79 -22.95
N THR A 88 18.12 -5.05 -24.22
CA THR A 88 17.61 -4.06 -25.17
C THR A 88 16.28 -4.52 -25.76
N GLY A 89 15.29 -3.62 -25.88
CA GLY A 89 13.98 -3.94 -26.40
C GLY A 89 13.04 -2.74 -26.44
N TYR A 90 11.83 -2.98 -26.90
CA TYR A 90 10.77 -1.98 -26.99
C TYR A 90 9.38 -2.60 -26.86
N ALA A 91 8.39 -1.79 -26.52
CA ALA A 91 6.98 -2.16 -26.50
C ALA A 91 6.15 -1.09 -27.21
N ASN A 92 5.30 -1.52 -28.13
CA ASN A 92 4.46 -0.65 -28.93
C ASN A 92 3.06 -0.49 -28.34
N PRO A 93 2.38 0.61 -28.64
CA PRO A 93 0.98 0.80 -28.29
C PRO A 93 0.07 -0.24 -28.97
N GLY A 94 -0.85 -0.81 -28.21
CA GLY A 94 -1.79 -1.82 -28.69
C GLY A 94 -1.25 -3.25 -28.68
N GLU A 95 0.04 -3.45 -28.30
CA GLU A 95 0.68 -4.78 -28.26
C GLU A 95 0.87 -5.26 -26.81
N ILE A 96 0.85 -6.60 -26.63
CA ILE A 96 1.27 -7.26 -25.39
C ILE A 96 2.67 -7.83 -25.59
N LEU A 97 3.61 -7.34 -24.79
CA LEU A 97 4.94 -7.90 -24.65
C LEU A 97 4.99 -8.86 -23.46
N ALA A 98 5.23 -10.13 -23.71
CA ALA A 98 5.46 -11.13 -22.67
C ALA A 98 6.95 -11.26 -22.34
N ILE A 99 7.30 -11.13 -21.05
CA ILE A 99 8.64 -11.42 -20.53
C ILE A 99 8.61 -12.79 -19.90
N MET A 100 9.38 -13.74 -20.44
CA MET A 100 9.44 -15.12 -19.96
C MET A 100 10.88 -15.53 -19.65
N GLY A 101 11.04 -16.61 -18.89
CA GLY A 101 12.33 -17.17 -18.51
C GLY A 101 12.25 -17.96 -17.20
N PRO A 102 13.29 -18.70 -16.81
CA PRO A 102 13.35 -19.45 -15.56
C PRO A 102 13.16 -18.58 -14.32
N SER A 103 12.91 -19.19 -13.17
CA SER A 103 12.85 -18.47 -11.89
C SER A 103 14.20 -17.81 -11.61
N GLY A 104 14.17 -16.56 -11.10
CA GLY A 104 15.39 -15.81 -10.79
C GLY A 104 16.13 -15.21 -11.99
N CYS A 105 15.67 -15.37 -13.25
CA CYS A 105 16.36 -14.82 -14.44
C CYS A 105 16.27 -13.29 -14.61
N GLY A 106 15.54 -12.58 -13.73
CA GLY A 106 15.45 -11.11 -13.74
C GLY A 106 14.17 -10.52 -14.34
N LYS A 107 13.10 -11.30 -14.61
CA LYS A 107 11.81 -10.81 -15.16
C LYS A 107 11.21 -9.66 -14.36
N SER A 108 11.01 -9.87 -13.06
CA SER A 108 10.47 -8.84 -12.15
C SER A 108 11.41 -7.64 -12.06
N THR A 109 12.73 -7.88 -12.05
CA THR A 109 13.74 -6.79 -12.05
C THR A 109 13.66 -5.96 -13.32
N LEU A 110 13.41 -6.57 -14.48
CA LEU A 110 13.20 -5.83 -15.73
C LEU A 110 11.92 -5.00 -15.67
N LEU A 111 10.80 -5.56 -15.21
CA LEU A 111 9.55 -4.82 -15.02
C LEU A 111 9.71 -3.66 -14.04
N ASP A 112 10.37 -3.88 -12.89
CA ASP A 112 10.65 -2.85 -11.90
C ASP A 112 11.52 -1.73 -12.47
N ALA A 113 12.52 -2.08 -13.30
CA ALA A 113 13.37 -1.11 -13.97
C ALA A 113 12.58 -0.25 -14.95
N LEU A 114 11.77 -0.89 -15.81
CA LEU A 114 10.92 -0.21 -16.79
C LEU A 114 9.90 0.71 -16.11
N ALA A 115 9.32 0.27 -14.99
CA ALA A 115 8.39 1.07 -14.19
C ALA A 115 9.07 2.13 -13.31
N GLY A 116 10.41 2.20 -13.27
CA GLY A 116 11.15 3.10 -12.39
C GLY A 116 11.05 2.75 -10.90
N ARG A 117 10.75 1.49 -10.54
CA ARG A 117 10.44 0.99 -9.19
C ARG A 117 11.53 0.11 -8.58
N LEU A 118 12.73 0.12 -9.11
CA LEU A 118 13.84 -0.68 -8.59
C LEU A 118 14.06 -0.46 -7.08
N GLY A 119 14.27 -1.55 -6.34
CA GLY A 119 14.48 -1.57 -4.90
C GLY A 119 15.69 -0.75 -4.44
N SER A 120 15.75 -0.41 -3.15
CA SER A 120 16.90 0.24 -2.52
C SER A 120 18.14 -0.67 -2.60
N GLY A 121 19.26 -0.13 -3.07
CA GLY A 121 20.51 -0.90 -3.25
C GLY A 121 20.73 -1.50 -4.64
N MET A 122 19.78 -1.33 -5.57
CA MET A 122 19.97 -1.65 -6.98
C MET A 122 20.44 -0.43 -7.77
N THR A 123 21.39 -0.64 -8.67
CA THR A 123 21.88 0.38 -9.61
C THR A 123 21.50 0.00 -11.02
N GLN A 124 21.04 0.99 -11.79
CA GLN A 124 20.65 0.83 -13.18
C GLN A 124 21.62 1.59 -14.09
N LYS A 125 22.05 0.94 -15.16
CA LYS A 125 22.73 1.53 -16.30
C LYS A 125 21.89 1.32 -17.56
N GLY A 126 22.12 2.12 -18.58
CA GLY A 126 21.34 2.10 -19.82
C GLY A 126 20.19 3.13 -19.80
N ASP A 127 19.56 3.29 -20.95
CA ASP A 127 18.51 4.28 -21.15
C ASP A 127 17.12 3.65 -21.28
N ILE A 128 16.15 4.22 -20.59
CA ILE A 128 14.72 3.92 -20.75
C ILE A 128 14.09 5.21 -21.28
N LEU A 129 13.41 5.13 -22.43
CA LEU A 129 12.77 6.26 -23.07
C LEU A 129 11.27 5.98 -23.20
N ILE A 130 10.48 7.00 -22.90
CA ILE A 130 9.04 7.03 -23.10
C ILE A 130 8.76 8.04 -24.19
N ASN A 131 8.14 7.59 -25.28
CA ASN A 131 7.95 8.39 -26.48
C ASN A 131 9.25 9.10 -26.94
N GLY A 132 10.38 8.38 -26.92
CA GLY A 132 11.67 8.87 -27.35
C GLY A 132 12.39 9.80 -26.37
N GLN A 133 11.78 10.16 -25.25
CA GLN A 133 12.34 11.08 -24.26
C GLN A 133 12.71 10.36 -22.95
N LYS A 134 13.80 10.81 -22.30
CA LYS A 134 14.20 10.32 -20.98
C LYS A 134 13.37 11.00 -19.90
N GLN A 135 12.20 10.46 -19.65
CA GLN A 135 11.27 10.96 -18.63
C GLN A 135 10.80 9.82 -17.73
N LYS A 136 10.35 10.18 -16.53
CA LYS A 136 9.68 9.22 -15.65
C LYS A 136 8.25 9.01 -16.15
N LEU A 137 7.71 7.80 -15.96
CA LEU A 137 6.30 7.56 -16.18
C LEU A 137 5.49 8.57 -15.36
N ALA A 138 4.69 9.37 -16.04
CA ALA A 138 3.90 10.40 -15.39
C ALA A 138 2.86 9.77 -14.46
N PHE A 139 2.53 10.48 -13.39
CA PHE A 139 1.55 10.08 -12.41
C PHE A 139 0.18 9.86 -13.09
N GLY A 140 -0.40 8.67 -12.96
CA GLY A 140 -1.70 8.33 -13.56
C GLY A 140 -1.66 7.86 -15.02
N THR A 141 -0.49 7.89 -15.72
CA THR A 141 -0.37 7.39 -17.10
C THR A 141 0.05 5.93 -17.18
N SER A 142 0.49 5.33 -16.08
CA SER A 142 0.90 3.93 -16.00
C SER A 142 0.29 3.25 -14.78
N ALA A 143 -0.10 1.99 -14.94
CA ALA A 143 -0.51 1.10 -13.87
C ALA A 143 0.48 -0.05 -13.73
N TYR A 144 0.82 -0.41 -12.51
CA TYR A 144 1.69 -1.53 -12.21
C TYR A 144 0.95 -2.53 -11.30
N VAL A 145 0.81 -3.75 -11.79
CA VAL A 145 0.22 -4.86 -11.03
C VAL A 145 1.36 -5.61 -10.35
N THR A 146 1.37 -5.62 -9.02
CA THR A 146 2.38 -6.32 -8.21
C THR A 146 2.10 -7.81 -8.15
N GLN A 147 3.13 -8.59 -7.82
CA GLN A 147 2.99 -10.03 -7.61
C GLN A 147 2.15 -10.36 -6.38
N ASP A 148 2.26 -9.54 -5.33
CA ASP A 148 1.47 -9.70 -4.10
C ASP A 148 0.10 -9.04 -4.25
N ASP A 149 -0.95 -9.73 -3.78
CA ASP A 149 -2.33 -9.23 -3.75
C ASP A 149 -2.50 -8.20 -2.63
N VAL A 150 -2.08 -6.96 -2.88
CA VAL A 150 -2.29 -5.83 -1.96
C VAL A 150 -3.67 -5.20 -2.25
N LEU A 151 -4.72 -6.01 -2.25
CA LEU A 151 -6.11 -5.55 -2.40
C LEU A 151 -6.83 -5.65 -1.07
N MET A 152 -7.78 -4.75 -0.85
CA MET A 152 -8.63 -4.78 0.33
C MET A 152 -9.65 -5.91 0.21
N THR A 153 -9.46 -6.96 0.97
CA THR A 153 -10.36 -8.14 0.99
C THR A 153 -11.73 -7.84 1.60
N THR A 154 -11.86 -6.70 2.28
CA THR A 154 -13.13 -6.23 2.85
C THR A 154 -14.07 -5.62 1.83
N LEU A 155 -13.55 -5.13 0.71
CA LEU A 155 -14.33 -4.51 -0.36
C LEU A 155 -14.89 -5.55 -1.32
N THR A 156 -16.04 -5.22 -1.92
CA THR A 156 -16.53 -5.92 -3.10
C THR A 156 -15.76 -5.47 -4.35
N VAL A 157 -15.77 -6.30 -5.40
CA VAL A 157 -15.15 -5.96 -6.69
C VAL A 157 -15.72 -4.65 -7.24
N ARG A 158 -17.04 -4.44 -7.14
CA ARG A 158 -17.72 -3.20 -7.55
C ARG A 158 -17.18 -1.98 -6.81
N GLU A 159 -17.07 -2.06 -5.49
CA GLU A 159 -16.57 -0.94 -4.68
C GLU A 159 -15.13 -0.60 -5.04
N ALA A 160 -14.24 -1.58 -5.13
CA ALA A 160 -12.84 -1.36 -5.45
C ALA A 160 -12.64 -0.70 -6.83
N VAL A 161 -13.35 -1.18 -7.86
CA VAL A 161 -13.24 -0.62 -9.21
C VAL A 161 -13.89 0.77 -9.29
N CYS A 162 -15.03 0.98 -8.62
CA CYS A 162 -15.66 2.30 -8.55
C CYS A 162 -14.80 3.33 -7.83
N TYR A 163 -14.12 2.96 -6.73
CA TYR A 163 -13.18 3.86 -6.04
C TYR A 163 -11.98 4.19 -6.91
N SER A 164 -11.40 3.20 -7.59
CA SER A 164 -10.32 3.43 -8.53
C SER A 164 -10.74 4.38 -9.65
N ALA A 165 -11.93 4.20 -10.22
CA ALA A 165 -12.47 5.08 -11.25
C ALA A 165 -12.70 6.52 -10.74
N GLN A 166 -13.17 6.69 -9.49
CA GLN A 166 -13.34 8.01 -8.89
C GLN A 166 -12.02 8.76 -8.73
N LEU A 167 -10.94 8.04 -8.41
CA LEU A 167 -9.62 8.60 -8.14
C LEU A 167 -8.77 8.84 -9.39
N GLN A 168 -8.99 8.07 -10.47
CA GLN A 168 -8.17 8.14 -11.68
C GLN A 168 -8.82 8.90 -12.84
N LEU A 169 -10.15 8.84 -12.96
CA LEU A 169 -10.84 9.51 -14.06
C LEU A 169 -10.90 11.03 -13.85
N PRO A 170 -10.84 11.83 -14.93
CA PRO A 170 -10.83 13.29 -14.85
C PRO A 170 -12.00 13.88 -14.07
N ASP A 171 -11.75 14.99 -13.38
CA ASP A 171 -12.75 15.70 -12.57
C ASP A 171 -13.87 16.35 -13.40
N SER A 172 -13.63 16.53 -14.71
CA SER A 172 -14.67 16.95 -15.68
C SER A 172 -15.78 15.92 -15.84
N MET A 173 -15.54 14.65 -15.46
CA MET A 173 -16.53 13.58 -15.53
C MET A 173 -17.36 13.52 -14.24
N SER A 174 -18.68 13.54 -14.37
CA SER A 174 -19.60 13.43 -13.22
C SER A 174 -19.47 12.07 -12.51
N THR A 175 -19.72 12.04 -11.19
CA THR A 175 -19.66 10.79 -10.38
C THR A 175 -20.53 9.66 -10.96
N PRO A 176 -21.77 9.90 -11.44
CA PRO A 176 -22.55 8.85 -12.10
C PRO A 176 -21.90 8.32 -13.38
N ALA A 177 -21.25 9.19 -14.17
CA ALA A 177 -20.55 8.78 -15.39
C ALA A 177 -19.30 7.95 -15.07
N LYS A 178 -18.52 8.33 -14.05
CA LYS A 178 -17.38 7.54 -13.55
C LYS A 178 -17.83 6.14 -13.11
N ARG A 179 -18.95 6.06 -12.39
CA ARG A 179 -19.54 4.77 -11.96
C ARG A 179 -20.02 3.93 -13.14
N ALA A 180 -20.72 4.52 -14.10
CA ALA A 180 -21.16 3.83 -15.31
C ALA A 180 -19.97 3.27 -16.11
N ARG A 181 -18.88 4.03 -16.23
CA ARG A 181 -17.64 3.58 -16.87
C ARG A 181 -17.01 2.41 -16.12
N ALA A 182 -16.93 2.47 -14.78
CA ALA A 182 -16.45 1.38 -13.94
C ALA A 182 -17.27 0.10 -14.13
N GLU A 183 -18.61 0.20 -14.13
CA GLU A 183 -19.49 -0.94 -14.34
C GLU A 183 -19.38 -1.51 -15.76
N ALA A 184 -19.24 -0.68 -16.78
CA ALA A 184 -19.00 -1.11 -18.15
C ALA A 184 -17.69 -1.90 -18.27
N THR A 185 -16.60 -1.37 -17.66
CA THR A 185 -15.29 -2.06 -17.63
C THR A 185 -15.37 -3.41 -16.92
N MET A 186 -16.09 -3.49 -15.78
CA MET A 186 -16.27 -4.78 -15.08
C MET A 186 -17.03 -5.81 -15.94
N ARG A 187 -18.09 -5.39 -16.67
CA ARG A 187 -18.80 -6.28 -17.60
C ARG A 187 -17.91 -6.73 -18.74
N GLU A 188 -17.13 -5.82 -19.31
CA GLU A 188 -16.16 -6.11 -20.37
C GLU A 188 -15.09 -7.09 -19.90
N MET A 189 -14.60 -6.93 -18.66
CA MET A 189 -13.67 -7.88 -18.05
C MET A 189 -14.33 -9.19 -17.58
N GLY A 190 -15.66 -9.36 -17.77
CA GLY A 190 -16.42 -10.55 -17.40
C GLY A 190 -16.62 -10.76 -15.92
N LEU A 191 -16.49 -9.70 -15.15
CA LEU A 191 -16.69 -9.71 -13.71
C LEU A 191 -18.15 -9.46 -13.31
N ALA A 192 -19.10 -9.50 -14.27
CA ALA A 192 -20.50 -9.19 -14.03
C ALA A 192 -21.12 -10.01 -12.88
N ALA A 193 -20.83 -11.32 -12.85
CA ALA A 193 -21.33 -12.20 -11.79
C ALA A 193 -20.62 -12.02 -10.43
N ALA A 194 -19.39 -11.49 -10.44
CA ALA A 194 -18.57 -11.29 -9.25
C ALA A 194 -18.60 -9.86 -8.71
N MET A 195 -19.36 -8.95 -9.30
CA MET A 195 -19.35 -7.54 -8.93
C MET A 195 -19.61 -7.30 -7.44
N ASP A 196 -20.54 -8.03 -6.85
CA ASP A 196 -20.98 -7.83 -5.47
C ASP A 196 -20.35 -8.86 -4.51
N THR A 197 -19.38 -9.67 -4.99
CA THR A 197 -18.57 -10.56 -4.15
C THR A 197 -17.37 -9.81 -3.59
N ARG A 198 -16.90 -10.23 -2.40
CA ARG A 198 -15.68 -9.71 -1.80
C ARG A 198 -14.46 -10.15 -2.59
N ILE A 199 -13.44 -9.31 -2.60
CA ILE A 199 -12.17 -9.61 -3.25
C ILE A 199 -11.47 -10.73 -2.48
N GLY A 200 -11.11 -11.83 -3.21
CA GLY A 200 -10.37 -12.97 -2.66
C GLY A 200 -10.37 -14.15 -3.64
N GLY A 201 -9.33 -14.96 -3.59
CA GLY A 201 -9.19 -16.19 -4.38
C GLY A 201 -8.29 -16.05 -5.62
N GLY A 202 -7.61 -17.16 -5.97
CA GLY A 202 -6.77 -17.27 -7.16
C GLY A 202 -7.58 -17.50 -8.44
N LEU A 203 -6.95 -17.25 -9.59
CA LEU A 203 -7.49 -17.54 -10.92
C LEU A 203 -7.12 -18.97 -11.31
N ASP A 204 -8.08 -19.72 -11.85
CA ASP A 204 -7.81 -20.98 -12.56
C ASP A 204 -7.27 -20.72 -13.97
N SER A 205 -6.84 -21.77 -14.68
CA SER A 205 -6.24 -21.63 -16.02
C SER A 205 -7.21 -21.08 -17.05
N ALA A 206 -8.50 -21.43 -16.98
CA ALA A 206 -9.52 -20.92 -17.88
C ALA A 206 -9.80 -19.44 -17.64
N ALA A 207 -9.86 -19.02 -16.36
CA ALA A 207 -9.98 -17.61 -16.00
C ALA A 207 -8.76 -16.80 -16.44
N ALA A 208 -7.55 -17.36 -16.34
CA ALA A 208 -6.32 -16.72 -16.84
C ALA A 208 -6.39 -16.43 -18.34
N TYR A 209 -6.83 -17.39 -19.18
CA TYR A 209 -7.03 -17.16 -20.61
C TYR A 209 -8.03 -16.02 -20.86
N HIS A 210 -9.18 -16.05 -20.21
CA HIS A 210 -10.21 -15.01 -20.40
C HIS A 210 -9.71 -13.63 -20.00
N VAL A 211 -8.95 -13.52 -18.92
CA VAL A 211 -8.37 -12.24 -18.46
C VAL A 211 -7.36 -11.72 -19.48
N VAL A 212 -6.39 -12.55 -19.91
CA VAL A 212 -5.36 -12.12 -20.88
C VAL A 212 -5.99 -11.77 -22.23
N HIS A 213 -6.97 -12.57 -22.72
CA HIS A 213 -7.69 -12.28 -23.95
C HIS A 213 -8.42 -10.92 -23.91
N ARG A 214 -9.04 -10.58 -22.77
CA ARG A 214 -9.72 -9.30 -22.58
C ARG A 214 -8.74 -8.13 -22.46
N ILE A 215 -7.61 -8.33 -21.77
CA ILE A 215 -6.52 -7.35 -21.73
C ILE A 215 -5.98 -7.09 -23.14
N ALA A 216 -5.77 -8.13 -23.96
CA ALA A 216 -5.34 -8.00 -25.34
C ALA A 216 -6.33 -7.19 -26.19
N ARG A 217 -7.63 -7.47 -26.05
CA ARG A 217 -8.68 -6.70 -26.74
C ARG A 217 -8.70 -5.24 -26.30
N LEU A 218 -8.59 -5.00 -25.00
CA LEU A 218 -8.56 -3.65 -24.44
C LEU A 218 -7.32 -2.89 -24.89
N ALA A 219 -6.14 -3.52 -24.85
CA ALA A 219 -4.88 -2.94 -25.30
C ALA A 219 -4.97 -2.47 -26.75
N ARG A 220 -5.50 -3.32 -27.65
CA ARG A 220 -5.66 -2.96 -29.07
C ARG A 220 -6.68 -1.85 -29.29
N ARG A 221 -7.81 -1.85 -28.56
CA ARG A 221 -8.85 -0.82 -28.69
C ARG A 221 -8.40 0.54 -28.20
N GLU A 222 -7.80 0.59 -27.00
CA GLU A 222 -7.39 1.84 -26.33
C GLU A 222 -5.92 2.21 -26.64
N ARG A 223 -5.24 1.48 -27.54
CA ARG A 223 -3.81 1.64 -27.85
C ARG A 223 -2.90 1.64 -26.62
N MET A 224 -3.21 0.79 -25.66
CA MET A 224 -2.42 0.66 -24.43
C MET A 224 -1.20 -0.23 -24.67
N THR A 225 -0.05 0.17 -24.12
CA THR A 225 1.16 -0.66 -24.12
C THR A 225 1.15 -1.57 -22.89
N VAL A 226 1.16 -2.88 -23.10
CA VAL A 226 1.12 -3.87 -22.02
C VAL A 226 2.44 -4.64 -21.98
N VAL A 227 3.11 -4.64 -20.83
CA VAL A 227 4.31 -5.45 -20.57
C VAL A 227 4.02 -6.37 -19.39
N ALA A 228 4.10 -7.68 -19.60
CA ALA A 228 3.72 -8.68 -18.60
C ALA A 228 4.85 -9.70 -18.38
N ALA A 229 5.19 -9.97 -17.10
CA ALA A 229 5.99 -11.14 -16.75
C ALA A 229 5.07 -12.35 -16.61
N VAL A 230 5.34 -13.39 -17.37
CA VAL A 230 4.48 -14.57 -17.45
C VAL A 230 5.30 -15.82 -17.10
N HIS A 231 4.69 -16.69 -16.27
CA HIS A 231 5.22 -18.00 -15.92
C HIS A 231 4.43 -19.08 -16.63
N GLN A 232 5.09 -19.90 -17.43
CA GLN A 232 4.56 -21.12 -18.06
C GLN A 232 3.10 -20.97 -18.57
N PRO A 233 2.83 -20.09 -19.54
CA PRO A 233 1.49 -19.93 -20.08
C PRO A 233 1.10 -21.18 -20.86
N GLY A 234 -0.19 -21.55 -20.81
CA GLY A 234 -0.75 -22.54 -21.73
C GLY A 234 -0.65 -22.06 -23.18
N SER A 235 -0.71 -22.98 -24.14
CA SER A 235 -0.56 -22.65 -25.58
C SER A 235 -1.55 -21.57 -26.02
N GLU A 236 -2.81 -21.65 -25.59
CA GLU A 236 -3.86 -20.67 -25.92
C GLU A 236 -3.54 -19.25 -25.39
N VAL A 237 -2.92 -19.14 -24.21
CA VAL A 237 -2.49 -17.86 -23.63
C VAL A 237 -1.25 -17.35 -24.36
N PHE A 238 -0.32 -18.24 -24.73
CA PHE A 238 0.90 -17.89 -25.45
C PHE A 238 0.59 -17.27 -26.81
N ASP A 239 -0.40 -17.76 -27.53
CA ASP A 239 -0.84 -17.26 -28.84
C ASP A 239 -1.46 -15.84 -28.78
N LEU A 240 -1.78 -15.34 -27.58
CA LEU A 240 -2.30 -13.99 -27.40
C LEU A 240 -1.20 -12.91 -27.34
N PHE A 241 0.06 -13.31 -27.21
CA PHE A 241 1.17 -12.37 -27.09
C PHE A 241 1.66 -11.92 -28.47
N ASP A 242 1.79 -10.62 -28.63
CA ASP A 242 2.29 -10.04 -29.89
C ASP A 242 3.82 -10.11 -29.95
N ARG A 243 4.49 -9.89 -28.80
CA ARG A 243 5.96 -9.93 -28.67
C ARG A 243 6.42 -10.76 -27.49
N LEU A 244 7.62 -11.31 -27.64
CA LEU A 244 8.26 -12.15 -26.64
C LEU A 244 9.64 -11.62 -26.29
N CYS A 245 9.93 -11.52 -24.99
CA CYS A 245 11.25 -11.29 -24.43
C CYS A 245 11.63 -12.51 -23.58
N LEU A 246 12.53 -13.35 -24.06
CA LEU A 246 13.05 -14.50 -23.31
C LEU A 246 14.33 -14.10 -22.60
N LEU A 247 14.35 -14.25 -21.27
CA LEU A 247 15.51 -13.99 -20.42
C LEU A 247 16.06 -15.28 -19.82
N ALA A 248 17.36 -15.44 -19.83
CA ALA A 248 18.04 -16.47 -19.08
C ALA A 248 19.20 -15.86 -18.29
N TYR A 249 19.19 -16.01 -16.96
CA TYR A 249 20.23 -15.54 -16.05
C TYR A 249 20.72 -14.11 -16.33
N GLY A 250 19.75 -13.22 -16.54
CA GLY A 250 20.00 -11.78 -16.78
C GLY A 250 20.30 -11.39 -18.23
N SER A 251 20.47 -12.34 -19.14
CA SER A 251 20.77 -12.07 -20.56
C SER A 251 19.55 -12.33 -21.45
N THR A 252 19.44 -11.58 -22.55
CA THR A 252 18.38 -11.79 -23.55
C THR A 252 18.72 -12.96 -24.45
N VAL A 253 17.88 -13.99 -24.42
CA VAL A 253 17.97 -15.16 -25.30
C VAL A 253 17.25 -14.91 -26.63
N PHE A 254 16.11 -14.22 -26.56
CA PHE A 254 15.34 -13.83 -27.72
C PHE A 254 14.49 -12.59 -27.42
N PHE A 255 14.41 -11.68 -28.35
CA PHE A 255 13.45 -10.56 -28.34
C PHE A 255 12.93 -10.34 -29.76
N GLY A 256 11.61 -10.37 -29.93
CA GLY A 256 10.98 -10.19 -31.25
C GLY A 256 9.50 -10.55 -31.25
N PRO A 257 8.87 -10.64 -32.42
CA PRO A 257 7.50 -11.17 -32.55
C PRO A 257 7.41 -12.58 -31.95
N ALA A 258 6.35 -12.88 -31.19
CA ALA A 258 6.21 -14.18 -30.54
C ALA A 258 6.24 -15.38 -31.52
N PRO A 259 5.60 -15.30 -32.70
CA PRO A 259 5.69 -16.39 -33.69
C PRO A 259 7.10 -16.65 -34.26
N ALA A 260 7.97 -15.61 -34.33
CA ALA A 260 9.34 -15.75 -34.84
C ALA A 260 10.27 -16.53 -33.87
N ALA A 261 9.89 -16.72 -32.63
CA ALA A 261 10.68 -17.48 -31.66
C ALA A 261 10.85 -18.95 -32.10
N ALA A 262 9.83 -19.57 -32.67
CA ALA A 262 9.87 -20.97 -33.12
C ALA A 262 10.93 -21.19 -34.20
N GLU A 263 11.00 -20.32 -35.20
CA GLU A 263 11.97 -20.37 -36.28
C GLU A 263 13.40 -20.08 -35.73
N PHE A 264 13.54 -19.12 -34.81
CA PHE A 264 14.82 -18.83 -34.18
C PHE A 264 15.37 -20.02 -33.41
N PHE A 265 14.56 -20.70 -32.60
CA PHE A 265 14.98 -21.89 -31.86
C PHE A 265 15.32 -23.05 -32.82
N ALA A 266 14.50 -23.27 -33.85
CA ALA A 266 14.73 -24.34 -34.84
C ALA A 266 16.03 -24.12 -35.63
N SER A 267 16.32 -22.90 -36.07
CA SER A 267 17.55 -22.56 -36.81
C SER A 267 18.83 -22.74 -36.00
N ASN A 268 18.74 -22.68 -34.65
CA ASN A 268 19.87 -22.89 -33.75
C ASN A 268 19.97 -24.33 -33.22
N GLY A 269 19.16 -25.25 -33.72
CA GLY A 269 19.23 -26.67 -33.37
C GLY A 269 18.34 -27.08 -32.18
N PHE A 270 17.38 -26.23 -31.80
CA PHE A 270 16.46 -26.47 -30.69
C PHE A 270 14.99 -26.44 -31.21
N ALA A 271 14.68 -27.21 -32.23
CA ALA A 271 13.34 -27.22 -32.81
C ALA A 271 12.27 -27.73 -31.80
N CYS A 272 11.15 -27.01 -31.72
CA CYS A 272 10.00 -27.45 -30.92
C CYS A 272 9.27 -28.61 -31.61
N LEU A 273 8.99 -29.67 -30.88
CA LEU A 273 8.18 -30.78 -31.39
C LEU A 273 6.72 -30.33 -31.56
N SER A 274 6.08 -30.79 -32.65
CA SER A 274 4.75 -30.34 -33.09
C SER A 274 3.59 -30.58 -32.11
N LEU A 275 3.78 -31.34 -31.05
CA LEU A 275 2.79 -31.59 -29.99
C LEU A 275 3.14 -31.01 -28.63
N ARG A 276 4.22 -30.24 -28.52
CA ARG A 276 4.60 -29.59 -27.27
C ARG A 276 4.18 -28.14 -27.25
N ASN A 277 3.80 -27.68 -26.08
CA ASN A 277 3.60 -26.25 -25.82
C ASN A 277 4.90 -25.48 -26.10
N PRO A 278 4.92 -24.49 -27.01
CA PRO A 278 6.13 -23.70 -27.31
C PRO A 278 6.73 -23.05 -26.08
N SER A 279 5.92 -22.50 -25.19
CA SER A 279 6.39 -21.85 -23.97
C SER A 279 7.18 -22.79 -23.05
N ASP A 280 6.69 -24.02 -22.86
CA ASP A 280 7.36 -25.04 -22.05
C ASP A 280 8.66 -25.52 -22.70
N HIS A 281 8.64 -25.66 -24.03
CA HIS A 281 9.84 -26.05 -24.77
C HIS A 281 10.95 -25.01 -24.60
N TYR A 282 10.66 -23.72 -24.79
CA TYR A 282 11.65 -22.65 -24.63
C TYR A 282 12.18 -22.59 -23.21
N LEU A 283 11.30 -22.67 -22.21
CA LEU A 283 11.70 -22.62 -20.80
C LEU A 283 12.57 -23.82 -20.38
N ARG A 284 12.25 -25.05 -20.86
CA ARG A 284 13.09 -26.23 -20.60
C ARG A 284 14.46 -26.12 -21.23
N THR A 285 14.54 -25.56 -22.44
CA THR A 285 15.83 -25.39 -23.15
C THR A 285 16.78 -24.42 -22.44
N ILE A 286 16.24 -23.42 -21.72
CA ILE A 286 17.04 -22.37 -21.08
C ILE A 286 17.09 -22.45 -19.55
N ASN A 287 16.60 -23.53 -18.94
CA ASN A 287 16.60 -23.70 -17.49
C ASN A 287 17.58 -24.78 -17.05
N LYS A 288 18.60 -24.37 -16.27
CA LYS A 288 19.65 -25.25 -15.73
C LYS A 288 19.14 -26.27 -14.71
N ASP A 289 17.98 -26.03 -14.09
CA ASP A 289 17.44 -26.96 -13.10
C ASP A 289 17.08 -28.32 -13.71
N PHE A 290 16.80 -28.36 -15.02
CA PHE A 290 16.57 -29.63 -15.73
C PHE A 290 17.84 -30.38 -16.15
N ASP A 291 19.03 -29.82 -15.94
CA ASP A 291 20.28 -30.53 -16.21
C ASP A 291 20.61 -31.56 -15.08
N THR A 292 20.14 -31.28 -13.86
CA THR A 292 20.33 -32.20 -12.70
C THR A 292 19.55 -33.51 -12.84
N ASP A 293 18.36 -33.44 -13.48
CA ASP A 293 17.50 -34.63 -13.69
C ASP A 293 18.05 -35.55 -14.79
N LYS A 294 18.95 -35.06 -15.66
CA LYS A 294 19.56 -35.85 -16.76
C LYS A 294 20.75 -36.68 -16.34
N GLU A 295 21.31 -36.44 -15.17
CA GLU A 295 22.43 -37.24 -14.64
C GLU A 295 21.97 -38.63 -14.14
N GLU A 296 20.65 -38.83 -13.91
CA GLU A 296 20.07 -40.10 -13.43
C GLU A 296 19.41 -40.96 -14.54
N GLU A 297 19.08 -40.38 -15.73
CA GLU A 297 18.58 -41.13 -16.88
C GLU A 297 19.66 -41.26 -17.96
N GLU A 298 19.91 -42.49 -18.42
CA GLU A 298 20.96 -42.89 -19.39
C GLU A 298 21.13 -41.89 -20.54
N LEU A 299 22.30 -41.34 -20.67
CA LEU A 299 22.77 -40.40 -21.67
C LEU A 299 22.43 -40.84 -23.10
N GLU A 300 21.49 -40.19 -23.73
CA GLU A 300 21.50 -40.07 -25.18
C GLU A 300 22.75 -39.25 -25.57
N PRO A 301 23.64 -39.78 -26.49
CA PRO A 301 24.97 -39.20 -26.75
C PRO A 301 24.96 -37.80 -27.40
N ASN A 302 23.81 -37.09 -27.47
CA ASN A 302 23.65 -35.81 -28.15
C ASN A 302 22.86 -34.75 -27.36
N SER A 303 22.57 -34.94 -26.06
CA SER A 303 21.85 -33.95 -25.28
C SER A 303 22.81 -32.87 -24.79
N ARG A 304 22.73 -31.67 -25.39
CA ARG A 304 23.47 -30.47 -24.95
C ARG A 304 22.97 -30.03 -23.58
N SER A 305 23.90 -29.54 -22.74
CA SER A 305 23.50 -28.95 -21.45
C SER A 305 22.73 -27.64 -21.65
N ALA A 306 21.84 -27.30 -20.71
CA ALA A 306 21.12 -26.03 -20.77
C ALA A 306 22.08 -24.82 -20.72
N SER A 307 23.23 -24.98 -20.08
CA SER A 307 24.27 -23.93 -20.04
C SER A 307 24.84 -23.64 -21.43
N GLU A 308 25.16 -24.68 -22.20
CA GLU A 308 25.63 -24.55 -23.59
C GLU A 308 24.53 -24.00 -24.51
N ALA A 309 23.28 -24.47 -24.33
CA ALA A 309 22.14 -23.98 -25.09
C ALA A 309 21.93 -22.46 -24.87
N ILE A 310 22.04 -21.98 -23.64
CA ILE A 310 21.93 -20.56 -23.32
C ILE A 310 23.02 -19.75 -24.02
N GLU A 311 24.27 -20.19 -23.94
CA GLU A 311 25.41 -19.49 -24.58
C GLU A 311 25.24 -19.41 -26.12
N ILE A 312 24.85 -20.52 -26.75
CA ILE A 312 24.58 -20.57 -28.18
C ILE A 312 23.46 -19.61 -28.55
N LEU A 313 22.33 -19.67 -27.86
CA LEU A 313 21.15 -18.85 -28.16
C LEU A 313 21.40 -17.36 -27.90
N VAL A 314 22.06 -16.98 -26.81
CA VAL A 314 22.42 -15.57 -26.52
C VAL A 314 23.37 -15.02 -27.59
N LYS A 315 24.39 -15.81 -28.00
CA LYS A 315 25.31 -15.42 -29.05
C LYS A 315 24.61 -15.30 -30.40
N ALA A 316 23.77 -16.28 -30.74
CA ALA A 316 22.97 -16.28 -31.97
C ALA A 316 22.00 -15.10 -32.01
N TYR A 317 21.33 -14.77 -30.88
CA TYR A 317 20.44 -13.63 -30.83
C TYR A 317 21.18 -12.30 -31.08
N ARG A 318 22.34 -12.10 -30.46
CA ARG A 318 23.14 -10.88 -30.66
C ARG A 318 23.53 -10.62 -32.12
N SER A 319 23.72 -11.68 -32.90
CA SER A 319 24.03 -11.61 -34.34
C SER A 319 22.81 -11.72 -35.25
N SER A 320 21.62 -11.91 -34.71
CA SER A 320 20.38 -12.15 -35.44
C SER A 320 19.79 -10.88 -36.07
N LEU A 321 18.99 -11.07 -37.13
CA LEU A 321 18.19 -10.00 -37.73
C LEU A 321 17.21 -9.39 -36.74
N ASN A 322 16.65 -10.19 -35.83
CA ASN A 322 15.73 -9.73 -34.79
C ASN A 322 16.39 -8.70 -33.85
N SER A 323 17.65 -8.92 -33.47
CA SER A 323 18.41 -7.97 -32.66
C SER A 323 18.68 -6.67 -33.40
N GLN A 324 19.06 -6.73 -34.68
CA GLN A 324 19.30 -5.56 -35.52
C GLN A 324 18.01 -4.77 -35.75
N GLN A 325 16.91 -5.47 -36.06
CA GLN A 325 15.57 -4.86 -36.19
C GLN A 325 15.12 -4.17 -34.90
N ALA A 326 15.38 -4.77 -33.72
CA ALA A 326 15.03 -4.14 -32.45
C ALA A 326 15.78 -2.81 -32.26
N ILE A 327 17.08 -2.77 -32.55
CA ILE A 327 17.90 -1.55 -32.44
C ILE A 327 17.42 -0.50 -33.46
N GLU A 328 17.13 -0.91 -34.70
CA GLU A 328 16.64 -0.01 -35.76
C GLU A 328 15.26 0.57 -35.41
N GLN A 329 14.35 -0.24 -34.86
CA GLN A 329 13.03 0.24 -34.41
C GLN A 329 13.13 1.24 -33.25
N ILE A 330 14.01 0.99 -32.29
CA ILE A 330 14.28 1.95 -31.20
C ILE A 330 14.77 3.29 -31.77
N ALA A 331 15.67 3.26 -32.75
CA ALA A 331 16.14 4.46 -33.41
C ALA A 331 15.02 5.19 -34.18
N LYS A 332 14.21 4.46 -34.96
CA LYS A 332 13.05 5.02 -35.67
C LYS A 332 12.02 5.66 -34.72
N ILE A 333 11.67 4.98 -33.61
CA ILE A 333 10.75 5.51 -32.60
C ILE A 333 11.31 6.80 -32.01
N LYS A 334 12.61 6.85 -31.71
CA LYS A 334 13.27 8.03 -31.17
C LYS A 334 13.23 9.21 -32.18
N ASP A 335 13.54 8.95 -33.43
CA ASP A 335 13.61 10.02 -34.48
C ASP A 335 12.21 10.53 -34.85
N GLN A 336 11.21 9.67 -34.96
CA GLN A 336 9.83 10.05 -35.27
C GLN A 336 9.18 10.90 -34.16
N LEU A 337 9.50 10.63 -32.89
CA LEU A 337 8.87 11.29 -31.75
C LEU A 337 9.64 12.55 -31.30
N LEU A 338 10.93 12.71 -31.61
CA LEU A 338 11.68 13.94 -31.37
C LEU A 338 11.15 15.13 -32.19
N GLY A 339 10.47 14.91 -33.33
CA GLY A 339 9.82 15.94 -34.13
C GLY A 339 8.47 16.43 -33.62
N THR A 340 7.92 15.79 -32.60
CA THR A 340 6.62 16.14 -32.02
C THR A 340 6.83 16.62 -30.58
N GLU A 341 7.27 17.86 -30.42
CA GLU A 341 7.28 18.52 -29.11
C GLU A 341 5.83 18.69 -28.60
N ARG A 342 5.34 17.71 -27.87
CA ARG A 342 4.23 17.87 -26.95
C ARG A 342 4.72 17.50 -25.56
N SER A 343 5.01 18.54 -24.79
CA SER A 343 5.13 18.43 -23.34
C SER A 343 3.87 17.76 -22.81
N LEU A 344 4.01 16.56 -22.24
CA LEU A 344 3.03 16.03 -21.29
C LEU A 344 3.09 16.98 -20.10
N GLY A 345 2.17 17.96 -20.08
CA GLY A 345 2.14 19.01 -19.10
C GLY A 345 2.13 18.45 -17.67
N GLU A 346 2.90 19.07 -16.82
CA GLU A 346 2.71 19.04 -15.37
C GLU A 346 1.32 19.66 -15.11
N GLU A 347 0.26 18.85 -15.22
CA GLU A 347 -1.07 19.28 -14.82
C GLU A 347 -1.09 19.50 -13.32
N GLU A 348 -1.52 20.68 -12.96
CA GLU A 348 -1.67 21.25 -11.63
C GLU A 348 -2.17 20.25 -10.57
N GLU A 349 -1.30 19.96 -9.63
CA GLU A 349 -1.57 19.13 -8.44
C GLU A 349 -2.67 19.74 -7.53
N SER A 350 -3.09 20.97 -7.78
CA SER A 350 -3.95 21.75 -6.91
C SER A 350 -5.46 21.46 -7.07
N SER A 351 -5.97 21.23 -8.28
CA SER A 351 -7.41 20.97 -8.48
C SER A 351 -7.82 19.55 -8.10
N LYS A 352 -6.90 18.61 -8.15
CA LYS A 352 -7.12 17.18 -7.84
C LYS A 352 -7.20 16.87 -6.33
N LEU A 353 -6.91 17.85 -5.45
CA LEU A 353 -6.85 17.59 -4.01
C LEU A 353 -8.24 17.32 -3.40
N HIS A 354 -9.25 18.07 -3.79
CA HIS A 354 -10.60 17.95 -3.20
C HIS A 354 -11.26 16.61 -3.52
N ASP A 355 -11.25 16.20 -4.78
CA ASP A 355 -11.88 14.94 -5.21
C ASP A 355 -11.06 13.72 -4.78
N SER A 356 -9.72 13.84 -4.74
CA SER A 356 -8.84 12.82 -4.17
C SER A 356 -9.06 12.63 -2.67
N VAL A 357 -9.27 13.72 -1.91
CA VAL A 357 -9.59 13.65 -0.48
C VAL A 357 -10.95 13.00 -0.27
N THR A 358 -11.96 13.40 -1.05
CA THR A 358 -13.33 12.86 -0.92
C THR A 358 -13.39 11.38 -1.29
N GLY A 359 -12.71 10.96 -2.35
CA GLY A 359 -12.61 9.58 -2.79
C GLY A 359 -11.88 8.70 -1.77
N ALA A 360 -10.71 9.15 -1.31
CA ALA A 360 -9.92 8.46 -0.29
C ALA A 360 -10.67 8.38 1.05
N HIS A 361 -11.34 9.46 1.47
CA HIS A 361 -12.16 9.48 2.68
C HIS A 361 -13.31 8.46 2.62
N LYS A 362 -14.03 8.40 1.51
CA LYS A 362 -15.13 7.45 1.31
C LYS A 362 -14.66 6.00 1.37
N LYS A 363 -13.48 5.71 0.79
CA LYS A 363 -12.85 4.40 0.81
C LYS A 363 -12.46 3.99 2.22
N ILE A 364 -11.72 4.83 2.93
CA ILE A 364 -11.25 4.58 4.29
C ILE A 364 -12.46 4.43 5.24
N LEU A 365 -13.51 5.25 5.09
CA LEU A 365 -14.71 5.16 5.90
C LEU A 365 -15.47 3.83 5.70
N CYS A 366 -15.49 3.29 4.46
CA CYS A 366 -16.15 2.00 4.16
C CYS A 366 -15.42 0.81 4.81
N GLU A 367 -14.10 0.89 4.99
CA GLU A 367 -13.31 -0.13 5.69
C GLU A 367 -13.61 -0.19 7.18
N HIS A 368 -13.93 0.95 7.79
CA HIS A 368 -14.11 1.10 9.23
C HIS A 368 -15.39 0.47 9.78
N VAL A 369 -16.31 -0.01 8.94
CA VAL A 369 -17.65 -0.47 9.37
C VAL A 369 -17.70 -1.91 9.88
N HIS A 370 -16.62 -2.71 9.77
CA HIS A 370 -16.67 -4.16 10.07
C HIS A 370 -16.05 -4.54 11.41
N GLY A 371 -16.77 -5.35 12.18
CA GLY A 371 -16.44 -6.16 13.37
C GLY A 371 -15.38 -5.65 14.36
N TYR A 372 -14.20 -5.31 13.85
CA TYR A 372 -13.05 -4.87 14.67
C TYR A 372 -13.31 -3.56 15.43
N TYR A 373 -13.93 -2.57 14.82
CA TYR A 373 -14.23 -1.29 15.47
C TYR A 373 -15.29 -1.43 16.57
N TRP A 374 -16.30 -2.28 16.35
CA TRP A 374 -17.30 -2.56 17.37
C TRP A 374 -16.73 -3.32 18.56
N LEU A 375 -15.85 -4.30 18.33
CA LEU A 375 -15.15 -5.01 19.39
C LEU A 375 -14.27 -4.04 20.19
N ARG A 376 -13.51 -3.21 19.51
CA ARG A 376 -12.69 -2.18 20.13
C ARG A 376 -13.53 -1.20 20.96
N PHE A 377 -14.65 -0.73 20.41
CA PHE A 377 -15.58 0.14 21.12
C PHE A 377 -16.15 -0.51 22.38
N ALA A 378 -16.56 -1.79 22.30
CA ALA A 378 -17.04 -2.55 23.45
C ALA A 378 -15.97 -2.68 24.55
N VAL A 379 -14.70 -2.90 24.17
CA VAL A 379 -13.57 -2.92 25.12
C VAL A 379 -13.41 -1.57 25.82
N TYR A 380 -13.49 -0.46 25.10
CA TYR A 380 -13.41 0.87 25.70
C TYR A 380 -14.55 1.15 26.68
N ILE A 381 -15.78 0.72 26.37
CA ILE A 381 -16.93 0.81 27.28
C ILE A 381 -16.67 -0.03 28.54
N ALA A 382 -16.27 -1.30 28.38
CA ALA A 382 -16.00 -2.20 29.50
C ALA A 382 -14.93 -1.65 30.45
N LEU A 383 -13.86 -1.09 29.90
CA LEU A 383 -12.78 -0.48 30.68
C LEU A 383 -13.21 0.78 31.42
N CYS A 384 -13.99 1.65 30.77
CA CYS A 384 -14.50 2.87 31.41
C CYS A 384 -15.55 2.53 32.50
N LEU A 385 -16.35 1.48 32.30
CA LEU A 385 -17.24 0.95 33.35
C LEU A 385 -16.45 0.39 34.52
N CYS A 386 -15.41 -0.40 34.25
CA CYS A 386 -14.53 -0.91 35.28
C CYS A 386 -13.89 0.24 36.10
N LEU A 387 -13.33 1.24 35.42
CA LEU A 387 -12.75 2.40 36.06
C LEU A 387 -13.79 3.21 36.85
N GLY A 388 -14.97 3.45 36.26
CA GLY A 388 -16.06 4.17 36.92
C GLY A 388 -16.62 3.46 38.17
N THR A 389 -16.61 2.12 38.19
CA THR A 389 -17.04 1.32 39.33
C THR A 389 -15.99 1.24 40.45
N ILE A 390 -14.69 1.17 40.09
CA ILE A 390 -13.59 1.20 41.05
C ILE A 390 -13.53 2.56 41.78
N PHE A 391 -13.76 3.63 41.07
CA PHE A 391 -13.75 5.00 41.59
C PHE A 391 -15.17 5.57 41.76
N TYR A 392 -16.13 4.73 42.15
CA TYR A 392 -17.53 5.14 42.26
C TYR A 392 -17.72 6.17 43.37
N ASP A 393 -18.35 7.31 43.03
CA ASP A 393 -18.71 8.43 43.91
C ASP A 393 -17.59 8.81 44.93
N VAL A 394 -16.49 9.30 44.41
CA VAL A 394 -15.26 9.62 45.19
C VAL A 394 -15.49 10.65 46.31
N GLY A 395 -16.57 11.43 46.24
CA GLY A 395 -16.89 12.44 47.24
C GLY A 395 -15.90 13.61 47.32
N HIS A 396 -15.92 14.35 48.46
CA HIS A 396 -15.15 15.60 48.66
C HIS A 396 -14.25 15.56 49.92
N SER A 397 -13.82 14.38 50.36
CA SER A 397 -12.90 14.22 51.48
C SER A 397 -11.47 14.58 51.08
N PHE A 398 -10.57 14.79 52.04
CA PHE A 398 -9.14 14.98 51.76
C PHE A 398 -8.54 13.81 50.97
N GLY A 399 -8.94 12.57 51.28
CA GLY A 399 -8.51 11.37 50.56
C GLY A 399 -9.02 11.33 49.12
N SER A 400 -10.12 12.03 48.81
CA SER A 400 -10.67 12.07 47.44
C SER A 400 -9.80 12.82 46.45
N ILE A 401 -8.91 13.67 46.92
CA ILE A 401 -7.94 14.42 46.09
C ILE A 401 -7.08 13.44 45.29
N GLN A 402 -6.44 12.51 45.98
CA GLN A 402 -5.59 11.50 45.34
C GLN A 402 -6.40 10.58 44.38
N ALA A 403 -7.59 10.17 44.77
CA ALA A 403 -8.45 9.32 43.95
C ALA A 403 -8.88 10.01 42.64
N ARG A 404 -9.29 11.30 42.71
CA ARG A 404 -9.65 12.10 41.52
C ARG A 404 -8.48 12.26 40.56
N VAL A 405 -7.30 12.60 41.07
CA VAL A 405 -6.08 12.79 40.25
C VAL A 405 -5.67 11.45 39.60
N SER A 406 -5.69 10.37 40.38
CA SER A 406 -5.35 9.03 39.86
C SER A 406 -6.30 8.57 38.76
N MET A 407 -7.61 8.79 38.96
CA MET A 407 -8.62 8.47 37.94
C MET A 407 -8.42 9.26 36.65
N LEU A 408 -8.24 10.59 36.75
CA LEU A 408 -8.07 11.46 35.59
C LEU A 408 -6.79 11.13 34.80
N MET A 409 -5.70 10.86 35.49
CA MET A 409 -4.46 10.40 34.86
C MET A 409 -4.65 9.03 34.20
N PHE A 410 -5.29 8.09 34.94
CA PHE A 410 -5.42 6.73 34.45
C PHE A 410 -6.31 6.63 33.20
N ILE A 411 -7.43 7.38 33.15
CA ILE A 411 -8.31 7.38 31.98
C ILE A 411 -7.58 7.91 30.74
N ALA A 412 -6.82 9.01 30.88
CA ALA A 412 -6.04 9.54 29.78
C ALA A 412 -4.95 8.57 29.30
N ALA A 413 -4.16 8.05 30.23
CA ALA A 413 -3.06 7.14 29.93
C ALA A 413 -3.55 5.82 29.34
N PHE A 414 -4.60 5.22 29.92
CA PHE A 414 -5.04 3.89 29.54
C PHE A 414 -5.81 3.85 28.22
N LEU A 415 -6.72 4.81 28.01
CA LEU A 415 -7.45 4.89 26.73
C LEU A 415 -6.49 5.16 25.55
N THR A 416 -5.51 6.05 25.77
CA THR A 416 -4.50 6.31 24.74
C THR A 416 -3.57 5.11 24.51
N PHE A 417 -3.23 4.36 25.55
CA PHE A 417 -2.44 3.13 25.42
C PHE A 417 -3.19 2.06 24.62
N MET A 418 -4.50 1.88 24.87
CA MET A 418 -5.34 0.98 24.11
C MET A 418 -5.49 1.38 22.63
N ALA A 419 -5.29 2.66 22.30
CA ALA A 419 -5.31 3.13 20.92
C ALA A 419 -4.20 2.51 20.05
N ILE A 420 -3.09 2.05 20.65
CA ILE A 420 -2.01 1.32 19.96
C ILE A 420 -2.52 0.05 19.29
N GLY A 421 -3.57 -0.58 19.83
CA GLY A 421 -4.22 -1.74 19.20
C GLY A 421 -4.73 -1.51 17.77
N GLY A 422 -4.88 -0.25 17.33
CA GLY A 422 -5.18 0.12 15.94
C GLY A 422 -4.00 0.06 14.97
N PHE A 423 -2.79 -0.20 15.44
CA PHE A 423 -1.57 -0.19 14.63
C PHE A 423 -1.59 -1.15 13.43
N PRO A 424 -2.18 -2.37 13.50
CA PRO A 424 -2.29 -3.27 12.34
C PRO A 424 -2.93 -2.62 11.13
N SER A 425 -4.04 -1.92 11.34
CA SER A 425 -4.76 -1.23 10.26
C SER A 425 -3.88 -0.19 9.59
N PHE A 426 -3.07 0.57 10.38
CA PHE A 426 -2.15 1.56 9.81
C PHE A 426 -1.05 0.93 8.95
N VAL A 427 -0.54 -0.25 9.31
CA VAL A 427 0.46 -0.95 8.50
C VAL A 427 -0.14 -1.40 7.16
N GLU A 428 -1.37 -1.91 7.16
CA GLU A 428 -2.09 -2.27 5.93
C GLU A 428 -2.38 -1.03 5.08
N ASP A 429 -2.90 0.02 5.69
CA ASP A 429 -3.17 1.30 5.01
C ASP A 429 -1.91 1.86 4.34
N MET A 430 -0.75 1.76 5.00
CA MET A 430 0.52 2.21 4.42
C MET A 430 0.99 1.36 3.23
N LYS A 431 0.74 0.04 3.23
CA LYS A 431 1.02 -0.83 2.09
C LYS A 431 0.13 -0.47 0.89
N ILE A 432 -1.16 -0.30 1.15
CA ILE A 432 -2.15 0.08 0.13
C ILE A 432 -1.86 1.47 -0.41
N PHE A 433 -1.58 2.45 0.48
CA PHE A 433 -1.17 3.80 0.10
C PHE A 433 0.05 3.78 -0.82
N GLY A 434 1.08 2.98 -0.48
CA GLY A 434 2.29 2.85 -1.29
C GLY A 434 2.00 2.39 -2.72
N ARG A 435 1.11 1.40 -2.91
CA ARG A 435 0.69 0.90 -4.22
C ARG A 435 -0.17 1.92 -4.98
N GLU A 436 -1.18 2.48 -4.34
CA GLU A 436 -2.12 3.39 -4.98
C GLU A 436 -1.46 4.72 -5.36
N ARG A 437 -0.56 5.21 -4.52
CA ARG A 437 0.26 6.37 -4.86
C ARG A 437 1.14 6.14 -6.09
N LEU A 438 1.81 4.99 -6.17
CA LEU A 438 2.62 4.65 -7.33
C LEU A 438 1.78 4.49 -8.61
N ASN A 439 0.53 4.08 -8.49
CA ASN A 439 -0.40 3.99 -9.61
C ASN A 439 -1.17 5.29 -9.89
N GLY A 440 -0.85 6.39 -9.18
CA GLY A 440 -1.40 7.69 -9.49
C GLY A 440 -2.79 7.98 -8.93
N HIS A 441 -3.26 7.21 -7.94
CA HIS A 441 -4.61 7.40 -7.40
C HIS A 441 -4.74 8.71 -6.60
N TYR A 442 -3.79 8.98 -5.68
CA TYR A 442 -3.80 10.19 -4.84
C TYR A 442 -2.43 10.48 -4.22
N GLY A 443 -2.24 11.72 -3.77
CA GLY A 443 -1.00 12.18 -3.15
C GLY A 443 -0.94 11.95 -1.62
N ALA A 444 0.26 12.08 -1.04
CA ALA A 444 0.48 11.93 0.41
C ALA A 444 -0.36 12.93 1.24
N THR A 445 -0.58 14.14 0.74
CA THR A 445 -1.39 15.17 1.40
C THR A 445 -2.86 14.75 1.47
N ALA A 446 -3.43 14.27 0.35
CA ALA A 446 -4.81 13.78 0.28
C ALA A 446 -5.03 12.59 1.22
N PHE A 447 -4.10 11.65 1.26
CA PHE A 447 -4.13 10.50 2.17
C PHE A 447 -4.16 10.94 3.64
N THR A 448 -3.25 11.87 4.05
CA THR A 448 -3.16 12.34 5.44
C THR A 448 -4.45 13.02 5.87
N ILE A 449 -5.04 13.88 5.02
CA ILE A 449 -6.30 14.57 5.33
C ILE A 449 -7.46 13.56 5.40
N ALA A 450 -7.57 12.67 4.42
CA ALA A 450 -8.63 11.67 4.35
C ALA A 450 -8.62 10.73 5.56
N ASN A 451 -7.43 10.23 5.95
CA ASN A 451 -7.28 9.38 7.13
C ASN A 451 -7.66 10.12 8.41
N THR A 452 -7.22 11.38 8.58
CA THR A 452 -7.58 12.21 9.74
C THR A 452 -9.10 12.43 9.84
N LEU A 453 -9.76 12.77 8.73
CA LEU A 453 -11.21 12.97 8.67
C LEU A 453 -12.00 11.69 8.93
N SER A 454 -11.48 10.55 8.46
CA SER A 454 -12.11 9.24 8.63
C SER A 454 -12.04 8.75 10.09
N ALA A 455 -10.93 8.99 10.77
CA ALA A 455 -10.73 8.58 12.15
C ALA A 455 -11.48 9.46 13.17
N ALA A 456 -11.60 10.76 12.90
CA ALA A 456 -12.16 11.74 13.84
C ALA A 456 -13.56 11.37 14.39
N PRO A 457 -14.56 10.93 13.60
CA PRO A 457 -15.88 10.56 14.12
C PRO A 457 -15.84 9.38 15.09
N TYR A 458 -15.02 8.38 14.79
CA TYR A 458 -14.88 7.19 15.64
C TYR A 458 -14.17 7.53 16.96
N LEU A 459 -13.11 8.33 16.91
CA LEU A 459 -12.41 8.80 18.10
C LEU A 459 -13.27 9.73 18.96
N ALA A 460 -14.12 10.55 18.33
CA ALA A 460 -15.11 11.35 19.04
C ALA A 460 -16.12 10.45 19.77
N LEU A 461 -16.62 9.40 19.13
CA LEU A 461 -17.53 8.43 19.72
C LEU A 461 -16.94 7.76 20.96
N ILE A 462 -15.67 7.31 20.89
CA ILE A 462 -14.93 6.72 22.01
C ILE A 462 -14.71 7.74 23.14
N SER A 463 -14.41 8.98 22.82
CA SER A 463 -14.17 10.02 23.82
C SER A 463 -15.45 10.44 24.52
N VAL A 464 -16.60 10.48 23.82
CA VAL A 464 -17.87 10.91 24.38
C VAL A 464 -18.52 9.81 25.21
N ILE A 465 -18.79 8.62 24.65
CA ILE A 465 -19.61 7.59 25.30
C ILE A 465 -18.86 6.93 26.46
N PRO A 466 -17.69 6.28 26.27
CA PRO A 466 -16.95 5.72 27.38
C PRO A 466 -16.49 6.78 28.39
N GLY A 467 -16.10 7.98 27.89
CA GLY A 467 -15.72 9.09 28.75
C GLY A 467 -16.86 9.57 29.65
N ALA A 468 -18.10 9.67 29.13
CA ALA A 468 -19.27 10.04 29.92
C ALA A 468 -19.55 9.01 31.04
N LEU A 469 -19.47 7.71 30.69
CA LEU A 469 -19.67 6.65 31.68
C LEU A 469 -18.71 6.78 32.85
N ALA A 470 -17.42 6.93 32.58
CA ALA A 470 -16.42 7.12 33.62
C ALA A 470 -16.63 8.44 34.39
N TYR A 471 -16.91 9.55 33.68
CA TYR A 471 -17.06 10.88 34.28
C TYR A 471 -18.17 10.95 35.32
N TYR A 472 -19.37 10.47 34.96
CA TYR A 472 -20.54 10.55 35.84
C TYR A 472 -20.55 9.47 36.93
N LEU A 473 -20.02 8.26 36.69
CA LEU A 473 -19.91 7.22 37.72
C LEU A 473 -18.96 7.61 38.84
N VAL A 474 -17.89 8.31 38.52
CA VAL A 474 -16.88 8.77 39.49
C VAL A 474 -17.38 9.98 40.32
N GLY A 475 -18.42 10.66 39.87
CA GLY A 475 -18.93 11.86 40.53
C GLY A 475 -17.99 13.08 40.38
N LEU A 476 -17.46 13.30 39.18
CA LEU A 476 -16.74 14.53 38.84
C LEU A 476 -17.71 15.70 38.70
N ARG A 477 -17.18 16.93 38.51
CA ARG A 477 -18.04 18.14 38.44
C ARG A 477 -19.13 18.03 37.38
N SER A 478 -20.39 18.11 37.79
CA SER A 478 -21.57 17.88 36.91
C SER A 478 -21.91 19.06 35.97
N SER A 479 -21.06 20.08 35.84
CA SER A 479 -21.26 21.20 34.94
C SER A 479 -21.02 20.78 33.47
N PRO A 480 -21.89 21.16 32.50
CA PRO A 480 -21.71 20.85 31.08
C PRO A 480 -20.38 21.37 30.49
N GLU A 481 -19.90 22.53 30.96
CA GLU A 481 -18.63 23.09 30.51
C GLU A 481 -17.43 22.21 30.90
N HIS A 482 -17.44 21.68 32.14
CA HIS A 482 -16.37 20.82 32.65
C HIS A 482 -16.38 19.47 31.95
N PHE A 483 -17.55 18.91 31.68
CA PHE A 483 -17.68 17.70 30.90
C PHE A 483 -17.22 17.87 29.45
N LEU A 484 -17.65 18.96 28.79
CA LEU A 484 -17.23 19.23 27.40
C LEU A 484 -15.72 19.40 27.32
N TYR A 485 -15.10 20.13 28.26
CA TYR A 485 -13.65 20.29 28.31
C TYR A 485 -12.94 18.93 28.49
N PHE A 486 -13.43 18.08 29.39
CA PHE A 486 -12.91 16.74 29.62
C PHE A 486 -12.93 15.89 28.33
N VAL A 487 -14.07 15.87 27.63
CA VAL A 487 -14.21 15.15 26.37
C VAL A 487 -13.27 15.70 25.30
N LEU A 488 -13.12 17.01 25.18
CA LEU A 488 -12.22 17.63 24.20
C LEU A 488 -10.76 17.26 24.45
N VAL A 489 -10.29 17.30 25.70
CA VAL A 489 -8.91 16.87 26.05
C VAL A 489 -8.72 15.40 25.71
N LEU A 490 -9.67 14.54 26.08
CA LEU A 490 -9.60 13.09 25.79
C LEU A 490 -9.56 12.84 24.27
N PHE A 491 -10.42 13.52 23.51
CA PHE A 491 -10.44 13.43 22.06
C PHE A 491 -9.11 13.86 21.43
N MET A 492 -8.52 14.97 21.91
CA MET A 492 -7.23 15.42 21.41
C MET A 492 -6.10 14.45 21.75
N CYS A 493 -6.11 13.84 22.93
CA CYS A 493 -5.15 12.79 23.28
C CYS A 493 -5.25 11.58 22.36
N MET A 494 -6.47 11.14 22.03
CA MET A 494 -6.70 10.02 21.10
C MET A 494 -6.20 10.37 19.68
N MET A 495 -6.48 11.60 19.20
CA MET A 495 -5.99 12.08 17.90
C MET A 495 -4.45 12.16 17.84
N LEU A 496 -3.81 12.53 18.95
CA LEU A 496 -2.34 12.57 19.08
C LEU A 496 -1.72 11.18 18.94
N VAL A 497 -2.25 10.21 19.69
CA VAL A 497 -1.73 8.83 19.65
C VAL A 497 -1.93 8.21 18.27
N GLU A 498 -3.06 8.47 17.62
CA GLU A 498 -3.27 8.04 16.24
C GLU A 498 -2.24 8.64 15.29
N GLY A 499 -1.97 9.95 15.40
CA GLY A 499 -0.90 10.61 14.64
C GLY A 499 0.49 10.01 14.90
N LEU A 500 0.78 9.67 16.16
CA LEU A 500 2.01 8.99 16.54
C LEU A 500 2.12 7.60 15.88
N MET A 501 1.03 6.82 15.89
CA MET A 501 1.01 5.50 15.26
C MET A 501 1.20 5.58 13.74
N MET A 502 0.65 6.59 13.08
CA MET A 502 0.92 6.85 11.65
C MET A 502 2.41 7.12 11.40
N ILE A 503 3.06 7.93 12.24
CA ILE A 503 4.50 8.20 12.14
C ILE A 503 5.30 6.89 12.30
N VAL A 504 4.99 6.10 13.33
CA VAL A 504 5.66 4.81 13.57
C VAL A 504 5.46 3.86 12.38
N ALA A 505 4.24 3.74 11.85
CA ALA A 505 3.95 2.88 10.69
C ALA A 505 4.68 3.32 9.40
N SER A 506 4.98 4.62 9.25
CA SER A 506 5.75 5.12 8.10
C SER A 506 7.24 4.78 8.17
N VAL A 507 7.78 4.53 9.37
CA VAL A 507 9.20 4.26 9.62
C VAL A 507 9.46 2.77 9.84
N VAL A 508 8.57 2.08 10.55
CA VAL A 508 8.69 0.68 10.95
C VAL A 508 7.67 -0.15 10.17
N PRO A 509 8.09 -0.89 9.13
CA PRO A 509 7.17 -1.65 8.27
C PRO A 509 6.70 -2.96 8.90
N ASP A 510 7.40 -3.44 9.95
CA ASP A 510 7.05 -4.67 10.66
C ASP A 510 6.01 -4.39 11.76
N PHE A 511 4.96 -5.20 11.76
CA PHE A 511 3.82 -5.05 12.65
C PHE A 511 4.20 -5.16 14.14
N LEU A 512 4.95 -6.20 14.51
CA LEU A 512 5.31 -6.46 15.89
C LEU A 512 6.27 -5.40 16.44
N MET A 513 7.30 -5.08 15.65
CA MET A 513 8.26 -4.01 16.01
C MET A 513 7.56 -2.64 16.14
N GLY A 514 6.57 -2.38 15.30
CA GLY A 514 5.81 -1.13 15.35
C GLY A 514 4.98 -1.00 16.62
N ILE A 515 4.29 -2.05 17.04
CA ILE A 515 3.55 -2.06 18.34
C ILE A 515 4.52 -1.83 19.50
N ILE A 516 5.63 -2.55 19.56
CA ILE A 516 6.63 -2.41 20.62
C ILE A 516 7.20 -0.99 20.65
N THR A 517 7.53 -0.43 19.50
CA THR A 517 8.04 0.95 19.40
C THR A 517 6.99 1.96 19.86
N GLY A 518 5.75 1.85 19.41
CA GLY A 518 4.65 2.72 19.80
C GLY A 518 4.36 2.63 21.29
N ALA A 519 4.30 1.44 21.86
CA ALA A 519 4.09 1.22 23.29
C ALA A 519 5.25 1.78 24.13
N GLY A 520 6.49 1.61 23.66
CA GLY A 520 7.67 2.17 24.31
C GLY A 520 7.65 3.71 24.38
N ILE A 521 7.37 4.37 23.26
CA ILE A 521 7.24 5.84 23.19
C ILE A 521 6.11 6.31 24.09
N GLN A 522 4.94 5.69 24.01
CA GLN A 522 3.78 6.02 24.82
C GLN A 522 4.07 5.84 26.33
N GLY A 523 4.73 4.73 26.72
CA GLY A 523 5.12 4.47 28.08
C GLY A 523 6.07 5.53 28.64
N VAL A 524 7.08 5.95 27.88
CA VAL A 524 7.99 7.04 28.26
C VAL A 524 7.22 8.36 28.43
N MET A 525 6.31 8.69 27.53
CA MET A 525 5.49 9.91 27.63
C MET A 525 4.57 9.88 28.86
N MET A 526 4.00 8.72 29.18
CA MET A 526 3.13 8.53 30.35
C MET A 526 3.92 8.72 31.65
N LEU A 527 5.10 8.10 31.77
CA LEU A 527 5.95 8.23 32.96
C LEU A 527 6.39 9.68 33.24
N ASN A 528 6.59 10.45 32.17
CA ASN A 528 7.00 11.85 32.25
C ASN A 528 5.82 12.85 32.26
N GLY A 529 4.58 12.38 32.47
CA GLY A 529 3.38 13.23 32.50
C GLY A 529 3.17 14.02 33.81
N GLY A 530 4.09 13.94 34.76
CA GLY A 530 4.03 14.70 36.03
C GLY A 530 3.17 14.06 37.12
N PHE A 531 2.70 12.82 36.94
CA PHE A 531 1.94 12.07 37.95
C PHE A 531 2.83 11.16 38.80
N PHE A 532 3.61 10.26 38.19
CA PHE A 532 4.46 9.28 38.88
C PHE A 532 5.63 9.96 39.62
N ARG A 533 6.15 11.01 39.03
CA ARG A 533 7.16 11.85 39.64
C ARG A 533 6.83 13.30 39.36
N LEU A 534 6.88 14.14 40.43
CA LEU A 534 6.53 15.54 40.33
C LEU A 534 7.49 16.29 39.40
N PRO A 535 7.02 17.33 38.71
CA PRO A 535 7.83 18.05 37.74
C PRO A 535 9.17 18.57 38.25
N HIS A 536 9.25 19.09 39.47
CA HIS A 536 10.50 19.63 40.03
C HIS A 536 11.51 18.55 40.41
N ASP A 537 11.04 17.31 40.67
CA ASP A 537 11.88 16.19 41.08
C ASP A 537 12.44 15.40 39.91
N LEU A 538 12.02 15.72 38.67
CA LEU A 538 12.52 15.08 37.48
C LEU A 538 14.01 15.37 37.26
N PRO A 539 14.84 14.32 36.93
CA PRO A 539 16.27 14.51 36.70
C PRO A 539 16.55 15.47 35.53
N LYS A 540 17.46 16.41 35.77
CA LYS A 540 17.96 17.34 34.76
C LYS A 540 19.20 16.76 34.07
N PRO A 541 19.51 17.12 32.79
CA PRO A 541 18.75 18.04 31.93
C PRO A 541 17.68 17.34 31.07
N VAL A 542 17.79 16.01 30.76
CA VAL A 542 17.02 15.35 29.73
C VAL A 542 15.55 15.17 30.07
N TRP A 543 15.25 14.59 31.23
CA TRP A 543 13.88 14.24 31.60
C TRP A 543 13.04 15.48 31.93
N ARG A 544 13.62 16.48 32.60
CA ARG A 544 12.91 17.70 32.99
C ARG A 544 12.65 18.64 31.81
N TYR A 545 13.64 18.86 30.94
CA TYR A 545 13.51 19.89 29.90
C TYR A 545 12.94 19.36 28.60
N PRO A 546 13.56 18.45 27.78
CA PRO A 546 12.93 18.05 26.53
C PRO A 546 11.78 17.06 26.73
N VAL A 547 11.98 15.99 27.52
CA VAL A 547 11.00 14.86 27.52
C VAL A 547 9.69 15.23 28.20
N TYR A 548 9.73 15.96 29.32
CA TYR A 548 8.53 16.42 30.02
C TYR A 548 7.66 17.35 29.15
N TYR A 549 8.28 18.26 28.39
CA TYR A 549 7.56 19.20 27.54
C TYR A 549 7.09 18.61 26.22
N ILE A 550 7.73 17.54 25.74
CA ILE A 550 7.30 16.80 24.55
C ILE A 550 6.13 15.85 24.90
N SER A 551 6.01 15.41 26.16
CA SER A 551 4.94 14.53 26.60
C SER A 551 3.58 15.22 26.55
N PHE A 552 2.65 14.73 25.72
CA PHE A 552 1.29 15.24 25.70
C PHE A 552 0.52 14.94 26.98
N HIS A 553 0.92 13.91 27.76
CA HIS A 553 0.32 13.62 29.08
C HIS A 553 0.52 14.75 30.08
N LYS A 554 1.59 15.54 29.97
CA LYS A 554 1.78 16.74 30.79
C LYS A 554 0.57 17.68 30.66
N TYR A 555 0.25 18.05 29.43
CA TYR A 555 -0.81 19.01 29.13
C TYR A 555 -2.19 18.44 29.38
N ALA A 556 -2.39 17.14 29.09
CA ALA A 556 -3.63 16.44 29.39
C ALA A 556 -3.92 16.42 30.89
N ASN A 557 -2.95 15.99 31.70
CA ASN A 557 -3.08 15.94 33.16
C ASN A 557 -3.29 17.34 33.77
N GLN A 558 -2.49 18.33 33.35
CA GLN A 558 -2.66 19.71 33.82
C GLN A 558 -4.03 20.29 33.46
N GLY A 559 -4.50 20.05 32.23
CA GLY A 559 -5.82 20.47 31.78
C GLY A 559 -6.94 19.81 32.59
N PHE A 560 -6.86 18.50 32.81
CA PHE A 560 -7.85 17.77 33.63
C PHE A 560 -7.85 18.23 35.06
N TYR A 561 -6.68 18.40 35.69
CA TYR A 561 -6.56 18.85 37.08
C TYR A 561 -7.08 20.27 37.26
N LYS A 562 -6.73 21.21 36.39
CA LYS A 562 -7.29 22.57 36.41
C LYS A 562 -8.80 22.55 36.23
N ASN A 563 -9.33 21.70 35.30
CA ASN A 563 -10.75 21.60 35.07
C ASN A 563 -11.54 21.09 36.28
N GLU A 564 -10.98 20.13 37.03
CA GLU A 564 -11.67 19.52 38.16
C GLU A 564 -11.49 20.33 39.46
N PHE A 565 -10.25 20.74 39.81
CA PHE A 565 -9.95 21.27 41.14
C PHE A 565 -10.17 22.78 41.29
N LEU A 566 -10.10 23.58 40.23
CA LEU A 566 -10.27 25.03 40.33
C LEU A 566 -11.68 25.37 40.83
N GLY A 567 -11.74 26.07 41.97
CA GLY A 567 -13.00 26.45 42.64
C GLY A 567 -13.60 25.38 43.54
N MET A 568 -12.90 24.24 43.79
CA MET A 568 -13.26 23.28 44.84
C MET A 568 -12.57 23.59 46.15
N VAL A 569 -13.20 23.19 47.24
CA VAL A 569 -12.64 23.32 48.60
C VAL A 569 -12.74 21.97 49.29
N PHE A 570 -11.65 21.52 49.91
CA PHE A 570 -11.56 20.24 50.60
C PHE A 570 -11.31 20.44 52.07
N PRO A 571 -11.79 19.57 52.97
CA PRO A 571 -11.43 19.62 54.39
C PRO A 571 -9.93 19.29 54.55
N SER A 572 -9.26 19.97 55.47
CA SER A 572 -7.84 19.71 55.79
C SER A 572 -7.67 18.36 56.48
N ALA A 573 -6.52 17.70 56.28
CA ALA A 573 -6.17 16.41 56.89
C ALA A 573 -6.17 16.46 58.43
N GLY A 574 -6.00 17.64 59.05
CA GLY A 574 -5.98 17.87 60.51
C GLY A 574 -7.34 18.20 61.17
N GLY A 575 -8.43 18.20 60.38
CA GLY A 575 -9.78 18.49 60.91
C GLY A 575 -10.13 19.94 61.20
N ASN A 576 -9.14 20.86 61.31
CA ASN A 576 -9.32 22.29 61.52
C ASN A 576 -8.85 23.08 60.30
N GLY A 577 -9.72 23.33 59.35
CA GLY A 577 -9.43 24.19 58.19
C GLY A 577 -9.88 23.58 56.85
N THR A 578 -9.84 24.36 55.81
CA THR A 578 -10.13 23.97 54.43
C THR A 578 -8.93 24.28 53.55
N VAL A 579 -8.67 23.41 52.57
CA VAL A 579 -7.62 23.60 51.55
C VAL A 579 -8.31 23.85 50.22
N THR A 580 -7.90 24.90 49.55
CA THR A 580 -8.46 25.23 48.22
C THR A 580 -7.88 24.31 47.16
N GLY A 581 -8.67 23.98 46.15
CA GLY A 581 -8.19 23.20 45.00
C GLY A 581 -7.00 23.85 44.30
N GLU A 582 -6.88 25.17 44.33
CA GLU A 582 -5.73 25.91 43.77
C GLU A 582 -4.44 25.65 44.56
N GLU A 583 -4.51 25.63 45.90
CA GLU A 583 -3.37 25.27 46.76
C GLU A 583 -2.93 23.82 46.51
N VAL A 584 -3.90 22.89 46.37
CA VAL A 584 -3.61 21.49 46.03
C VAL A 584 -2.86 21.38 44.70
N LEU A 585 -3.30 22.10 43.69
CA LEU A 585 -2.65 22.06 42.37
C LEU A 585 -1.24 22.66 42.39
N ARG A 586 -1.04 23.75 43.11
CA ARG A 586 0.23 24.44 43.17
C ARG A 586 1.26 23.70 44.04
N ASP A 587 0.86 23.36 45.25
CA ASP A 587 1.81 22.93 46.30
C ASP A 587 2.00 21.40 46.31
N VAL A 588 0.93 20.62 46.02
CA VAL A 588 1.01 19.15 46.01
C VAL A 588 1.38 18.63 44.62
N TRP A 589 0.73 19.11 43.56
CA TRP A 589 0.92 18.58 42.21
C TRP A 589 1.84 19.41 41.32
N GLN A 590 2.29 20.56 41.79
CA GLN A 590 3.22 21.47 41.10
C GLN A 590 2.75 21.82 39.67
N VAL A 591 1.43 22.01 39.48
CA VAL A 591 0.80 22.39 38.24
C VAL A 591 1.12 23.83 37.89
N GLU A 592 1.43 24.13 36.65
CA GLU A 592 1.69 25.49 36.16
C GLU A 592 0.38 26.30 36.12
N MET A 593 0.21 27.22 37.11
CA MET A 593 -1.01 28.03 37.29
C MET A 593 -1.02 29.33 36.49
N GLY A 594 0.10 29.68 35.83
CA GLY A 594 0.27 30.97 35.14
C GLY A 594 -0.60 31.20 33.91
N TYR A 595 -1.38 30.17 33.48
CA TYR A 595 -2.24 30.24 32.29
C TYR A 595 -3.50 29.36 32.43
N SER A 596 -4.51 29.68 31.60
CA SER A 596 -5.81 29.00 31.63
C SER A 596 -5.74 27.55 31.12
N LYS A 597 -6.66 26.68 31.57
CA LYS A 597 -6.87 25.29 31.06
C LYS A 597 -7.00 25.23 29.55
N TRP A 598 -7.56 26.23 28.89
CA TRP A 598 -7.75 26.30 27.45
C TRP A 598 -6.42 26.38 26.68
N VAL A 599 -5.36 26.90 27.30
CA VAL A 599 -4.01 26.89 26.69
C VAL A 599 -3.47 25.48 26.60
N ASP A 600 -3.67 24.65 27.64
CA ASP A 600 -3.27 23.23 27.61
C ASP A 600 -3.96 22.50 26.47
N LEU A 601 -5.27 22.74 26.23
CA LEU A 601 -6.00 22.19 25.10
C LEU A 601 -5.47 22.71 23.75
N GLY A 602 -5.13 24.01 23.69
CA GLY A 602 -4.52 24.61 22.48
C GLY A 602 -3.17 23.99 22.13
N ILE A 603 -2.34 23.68 23.15
CA ILE A 603 -1.06 22.99 22.94
C ILE A 603 -1.29 21.56 22.42
N LEU A 604 -2.24 20.82 23.01
CA LEU A 604 -2.59 19.47 22.53
C LEU A 604 -3.05 19.50 21.06
N PHE A 605 -3.87 20.47 20.68
CA PHE A 605 -4.28 20.66 19.29
C PHE A 605 -3.08 20.95 18.38
N GLY A 606 -2.19 21.87 18.80
CA GLY A 606 -0.97 22.18 18.05
C GLY A 606 -0.05 20.97 17.89
N MET A 607 0.08 20.15 18.92
CA MET A 607 0.85 18.90 18.86
C MET A 607 0.20 17.88 17.89
N ALA A 608 -1.14 17.76 17.88
CA ALA A 608 -1.84 16.87 16.95
C ALA A 608 -1.61 17.29 15.50
N VAL A 609 -1.70 18.58 15.20
CA VAL A 609 -1.37 19.13 13.87
C VAL A 609 0.10 18.87 13.53
N LEU A 610 1.02 19.10 14.47
CA LEU A 610 2.45 18.87 14.27
C LEU A 610 2.74 17.40 13.92
N TYR A 611 2.11 16.43 14.59
CA TYR A 611 2.32 15.01 14.30
C TYR A 611 1.82 14.64 12.91
N ARG A 612 0.70 15.21 12.44
CA ARG A 612 0.21 15.02 11.07
C ARG A 612 1.17 15.63 10.03
N LEU A 613 1.72 16.81 10.31
CA LEU A 613 2.72 17.44 9.45
C LEU A 613 4.05 16.66 9.44
N MET A 614 4.47 16.12 10.59
CA MET A 614 5.65 15.25 10.68
C MET A 614 5.46 13.98 9.84
N PHE A 615 4.30 13.31 9.93
CA PHE A 615 3.97 12.17 9.10
C PHE A 615 4.08 12.51 7.60
N LEU A 616 3.42 13.60 7.19
CA LEU A 616 3.48 14.08 5.80
C LEU A 616 4.92 14.39 5.36
N GLY A 617 5.70 15.03 6.25
CA GLY A 617 7.11 15.33 6.02
C GLY A 617 7.96 14.07 5.84
N ILE A 618 7.78 13.05 6.69
CA ILE A 618 8.50 11.78 6.60
C ILE A 618 8.17 11.06 5.29
N VAL A 619 6.89 10.98 4.91
CA VAL A 619 6.46 10.35 3.67
C VAL A 619 7.06 11.08 2.46
N LYS A 620 6.94 12.41 2.38
CA LYS A 620 7.52 13.21 1.29
C LYS A 620 9.06 13.17 1.27
N LEU A 621 9.70 13.14 2.44
CA LEU A 621 11.15 13.02 2.55
C LEU A 621 11.62 11.64 2.09
N ALA A 622 10.93 10.58 2.50
CA ALA A 622 11.22 9.22 2.05
C ALA A 622 11.15 9.11 0.52
N GLU A 623 10.18 9.76 -0.13
CA GLU A 623 10.07 9.81 -1.59
C GLU A 623 11.26 10.54 -2.25
N LYS A 624 11.72 11.66 -1.66
CA LYS A 624 12.83 12.46 -2.20
C LYS A 624 14.22 11.87 -1.87
N VAL A 625 14.36 11.28 -0.70
CA VAL A 625 15.66 10.82 -0.17
C VAL A 625 15.98 9.40 -0.62
N LYS A 626 14.98 8.52 -0.80
CA LYS A 626 15.19 7.17 -1.35
C LYS A 626 16.03 7.17 -2.64
N PRO A 627 15.75 7.99 -3.67
CA PRO A 627 16.60 8.02 -4.87
C PRO A 627 18.00 8.60 -4.63
N LYS A 628 18.15 9.56 -3.68
CA LYS A 628 19.46 10.15 -3.35
C LYS A 628 20.36 9.23 -2.51
N ILE A 629 19.81 8.57 -1.51
CA ILE A 629 20.55 7.53 -0.76
C ILE A 629 20.96 6.40 -1.70
N LYS A 630 20.07 6.06 -2.64
CA LYS A 630 20.33 5.07 -3.67
C LYS A 630 21.53 5.45 -4.55
N SER A 631 21.68 6.74 -4.91
CA SER A 631 22.83 7.22 -5.68
C SER A 631 24.11 7.31 -4.85
N LEU A 632 24.04 7.65 -3.57
CA LEU A 632 25.19 7.73 -2.67
C LEU A 632 25.74 6.33 -2.30
N MET A 633 24.87 5.35 -2.10
CA MET A 633 25.28 3.96 -1.88
C MET A 633 25.81 3.27 -3.15
N ALA A 634 25.61 3.88 -4.31
CA ALA A 634 26.09 3.42 -5.62
C ALA A 634 27.41 4.05 -6.05
N MET A 635 27.99 4.98 -5.28
CA MET A 635 29.34 5.46 -5.55
C MET A 635 30.35 4.31 -5.23
N PRO A 636 31.23 3.95 -6.20
CA PRO A 636 32.31 3.02 -5.89
C PRO A 636 33.21 3.65 -4.82
N PRO A 637 33.81 2.85 -3.91
CA PRO A 637 34.83 3.39 -3.03
C PRO A 637 35.94 3.97 -3.92
N GLU A 638 36.30 5.23 -3.69
CA GLU A 638 37.48 5.84 -4.28
C GLU A 638 38.64 4.87 -4.03
N MET A 639 39.32 4.46 -5.12
CA MET A 639 40.57 3.77 -5.01
C MET A 639 41.54 4.71 -4.29
N GLU A 640 41.80 4.48 -3.03
CA GLU A 640 42.98 5.02 -2.37
C GLU A 640 44.19 4.56 -3.20
N ASN A 641 44.73 5.51 -3.96
CA ASN A 641 46.01 5.34 -4.60
C ASN A 641 47.05 5.13 -3.50
N HIS A 642 47.38 3.88 -3.20
CA HIS A 642 48.62 3.57 -2.56
C HIS A 642 49.76 3.95 -3.53
N VAL A 643 50.26 5.17 -3.36
CA VAL A 643 51.58 5.55 -3.82
C VAL A 643 52.55 4.78 -2.94
N GLY A 644 53.09 3.72 -3.48
CA GLY A 644 54.19 2.97 -2.87
C GLY A 644 55.47 3.82 -2.84
N VAL A 645 56.13 3.78 -1.71
CA VAL A 645 57.55 4.02 -1.59
C VAL A 645 58.22 2.65 -1.56
#